data_cd73a377d09ef2f025d7c460ef4877f5
#
_entry.id   cd73a377d09ef2f025d7c460ef4877f5
#
_cell.length_a   1.000
_cell.length_b   1.000
_cell.length_c   1.000
_cell.angle_alpha   90.00
_cell.angle_beta   90.00
_cell.angle_gamma   90.00
#
_symmetry.space_group_name_H-M   'P 1'
#
loop_
_entity.id
_entity.type
_entity.pdbx_description
1 polymer ?
#
loop_
_entity_poly.entity_id
_entity_poly.type
_entity_poly.pdbx_seq_one_letter_code
_entity_poly.pdbx_strand_id
1 'polypeptide(L)'
;MDRSLFRRHSYLPWILELLCRAIVACLYRVRTRGWEHVPATGGVLIVANHLSYVDPILIQLACRRRLRFVGSDEVRQCGGFFDWVFRMSGAIPIAPYQALESTRRVTSALESGEAVCIFVEGQISRTGQLLAVRRGFELMARRAQVPVVAAYHDGIWGSIFSVSGNRLFFKRPRLTLTDVFVAWAPPIPPEEASPEKLRTTLLDLGCVAFEERPVLRRHLASECVRSLARRPGHVAIIDRTADRREIKAAQLLAAAAALSRHLQRTVPEKRIGIVLPPGGGSTIANLAVLCAGKVPVNLNFTAGKASVEASLRIAGIRTVISAKAMREKVPMFPWPERTVDLREEIALAGGKRAMLPWLIAAWLLPNQALPRLLGLPHTGDREEAGLLFTSGSSGEPKGVVLTHRNILANCAQLSSLSVLPDTATLLACLPIFHSFGFTITLWYPLIWGCRVVTVPSPLEPRRIVDAIRDEHATVLVGAPTFLRPIFKKAEPGELRTIDLVVSGAERLPRDLYDATLEKHHIEILQGYGLTETSPVSSVNQPHPPLLTRTSEPQIGKRLGSVGRLLPGMTARIVDPDTFAERRASDQGMILLRGANVFGGYLDDPEKTAASFREGWFVTGDLGRFDDDGFLSIEGRLSRFSKIGGEMVPHGTVEQAIADTFKLDQNDGPQLVVTGVPDAQKGESLVLITSADLTFDLLRERLHAAGLPALWVPRIVVRVEKIPVLGSGKLDLKACQQIAATKT
;
A
#
# COMPACT_ATOMS: atom_id res chain seq x y z
N MET A 1 -25.76 3.90 32.23
CA MET A 1 -24.51 4.68 32.40
C MET A 1 -24.46 5.15 33.82
N ASP A 2 -23.63 4.51 34.62
CA ASP A 2 -23.52 4.81 36.05
C ASP A 2 -22.83 6.17 36.27
N ARG A 3 -23.60 7.15 36.75
CA ARG A 3 -23.18 8.52 37.03
C ARG A 3 -22.20 8.64 38.22
N SER A 4 -22.01 7.58 38.99
CA SER A 4 -21.21 7.60 40.23
C SER A 4 -19.69 7.56 39.96
N LEU A 5 -19.26 6.90 38.88
CA LEU A 5 -17.84 6.80 38.48
C LEU A 5 -17.28 8.11 37.94
N PHE A 6 -18.11 9.04 37.48
CA PHE A 6 -17.72 10.29 36.88
C PHE A 6 -17.55 11.47 37.85
N ARG A 7 -18.00 11.35 39.08
CA ARG A 7 -18.08 12.49 40.01
C ARG A 7 -16.79 12.87 40.77
N ARG A 8 -15.74 12.06 40.75
CA ARG A 8 -14.60 12.30 41.65
C ARG A 8 -13.28 12.80 41.01
N HIS A 9 -13.17 12.92 39.72
CA HIS A 9 -11.86 13.12 39.10
C HIS A 9 -11.81 14.00 37.83
N SER A 10 -12.72 14.93 37.59
CA SER A 10 -12.57 15.88 36.48
C SER A 10 -11.75 17.10 36.93
N TYR A 11 -10.60 17.39 36.28
CA TYR A 11 -9.85 18.63 36.47
C TYR A 11 -10.47 19.76 35.66
N LEU A 12 -11.32 19.44 34.67
CA LEU A 12 -12.16 20.39 33.95
C LEU A 12 -13.44 20.62 34.76
N PRO A 13 -13.91 21.89 34.89
CA PRO A 13 -15.26 22.16 35.34
C PRO A 13 -16.22 21.32 34.50
N TRP A 14 -17.17 20.66 35.14
CA TRP A 14 -18.09 19.71 34.51
C TRP A 14 -18.83 20.32 33.30
N ILE A 15 -19.11 21.62 33.31
CA ILE A 15 -19.70 22.37 32.19
C ILE A 15 -18.75 22.38 30.96
N LEU A 16 -17.47 22.60 31.17
CA LEU A 16 -16.50 22.63 30.09
C LEU A 16 -16.28 21.23 29.49
N GLU A 17 -16.27 20.21 30.34
CA GLU A 17 -16.24 18.82 29.88
C GLU A 17 -17.48 18.48 29.04
N LEU A 18 -18.67 18.89 29.50
CA LEU A 18 -19.91 18.67 28.76
C LEU A 18 -19.91 19.40 27.41
N LEU A 19 -19.43 20.64 27.36
CA LEU A 19 -19.28 21.40 26.12
C LEU A 19 -18.28 20.72 25.16
N CYS A 20 -17.11 20.30 25.64
CA CYS A 20 -16.15 19.56 24.84
C CYS A 20 -16.74 18.27 24.27
N ARG A 21 -17.47 17.51 25.09
CA ARG A 21 -18.18 16.28 24.66
C ARG A 21 -19.25 16.58 23.60
N ALA A 22 -20.01 17.65 23.77
CA ALA A 22 -21.03 18.07 22.81
C ALA A 22 -20.39 18.46 21.46
N ILE A 23 -19.32 19.27 21.49
CA ILE A 23 -18.58 19.68 20.29
C ILE A 23 -18.02 18.44 19.58
N VAL A 24 -17.36 17.54 20.32
CA VAL A 24 -16.79 16.32 19.76
C VAL A 24 -17.87 15.42 19.20
N ALA A 25 -19.02 15.28 19.87
CA ALA A 25 -20.15 14.48 19.37
C ALA A 25 -20.78 15.05 18.09
N CYS A 26 -20.70 16.37 17.90
CA CYS A 26 -21.14 17.02 16.64
C CYS A 26 -20.17 16.79 15.47
N LEU A 27 -18.88 16.52 15.75
CA LEU A 27 -17.83 16.37 14.74
C LEU A 27 -17.40 14.92 14.51
N TYR A 28 -17.48 14.09 15.57
CA TYR A 28 -16.92 12.74 15.58
C TYR A 28 -17.89 11.73 16.16
N ARG A 29 -17.96 10.56 15.51
CA ARG A 29 -18.61 9.37 16.04
C ARG A 29 -17.53 8.44 16.59
N VAL A 30 -17.29 8.51 17.91
CA VAL A 30 -16.27 7.69 18.56
C VAL A 30 -16.84 6.32 18.92
N ARG A 31 -16.21 5.25 18.40
CA ARG A 31 -16.47 3.86 18.75
C ARG A 31 -15.23 3.27 19.40
N THR A 32 -15.39 2.31 20.29
CA THR A 32 -14.25 1.71 21.00
C THR A 32 -14.45 0.21 21.20
N ARG A 33 -13.34 -0.53 21.27
CA ARG A 33 -13.30 -1.97 21.56
C ARG A 33 -12.10 -2.28 22.45
N GLY A 34 -12.29 -3.16 23.45
CA GLY A 34 -11.23 -3.60 24.36
C GLY A 34 -10.94 -2.62 25.50
N TRP A 35 -11.74 -1.56 25.70
CA TRP A 35 -11.59 -0.62 26.82
C TRP A 35 -11.63 -1.29 28.20
N GLU A 36 -12.25 -2.47 28.30
CA GLU A 36 -12.29 -3.33 29.48
C GLU A 36 -10.91 -3.85 29.91
N HIS A 37 -9.92 -3.81 29.02
CA HIS A 37 -8.54 -4.15 29.34
C HIS A 37 -7.84 -3.09 30.19
N VAL A 38 -8.39 -1.87 30.29
CA VAL A 38 -7.83 -0.84 31.16
C VAL A 38 -8.22 -1.14 32.61
N PRO A 39 -7.25 -1.42 33.51
CA PRO A 39 -7.51 -1.70 34.91
C PRO A 39 -8.38 -0.62 35.58
N ALA A 40 -9.42 -1.00 36.30
CA ALA A 40 -10.35 -0.05 36.92
C ALA A 40 -9.68 0.80 38.02
N THR A 41 -8.70 0.25 38.72
CA THR A 41 -7.97 0.87 39.85
C THR A 41 -6.47 0.61 39.73
N GLY A 42 -5.68 1.27 40.53
CA GLY A 42 -4.20 1.16 40.50
C GLY A 42 -3.54 1.94 39.36
N GLY A 43 -2.23 2.08 39.41
CA GLY A 43 -1.46 2.73 38.34
C GLY A 43 -1.52 1.95 37.03
N VAL A 44 -1.65 2.64 35.90
CA VAL A 44 -1.54 2.06 34.58
C VAL A 44 -0.97 3.08 33.60
N LEU A 45 0.00 2.65 32.80
CA LEU A 45 0.55 3.48 31.75
C LEU A 45 -0.12 3.14 30.41
N ILE A 46 -0.91 4.08 29.91
CA ILE A 46 -1.53 3.97 28.59
C ILE A 46 -0.60 4.56 27.55
N VAL A 47 -0.38 3.84 26.46
CA VAL A 47 0.52 4.24 25.38
C VAL A 47 -0.26 4.27 24.07
N ALA A 48 -0.31 5.45 23.41
CA ALA A 48 -1.12 5.65 22.24
C ALA A 48 -0.33 6.18 21.04
N ASN A 49 -0.84 5.97 19.82
CA ASN A 49 -0.40 6.65 18.60
C ASN A 49 -0.86 8.12 18.60
N HIS A 50 -0.22 8.98 17.80
CA HIS A 50 -0.48 10.43 17.79
C HIS A 50 -0.67 10.97 16.37
N LEU A 51 -1.92 11.29 15.99
CA LEU A 51 -2.30 11.73 14.65
C LEU A 51 -2.86 13.16 14.59
N SER A 52 -3.29 13.71 15.74
CA SER A 52 -3.93 15.03 15.79
C SER A 52 -3.85 15.69 17.17
N TYR A 53 -4.13 16.99 17.20
CA TYR A 53 -4.19 17.75 18.48
C TYR A 53 -5.41 17.40 19.35
N VAL A 54 -6.42 16.72 18.81
CA VAL A 54 -7.61 16.30 19.58
C VAL A 54 -7.56 14.86 20.08
N ASP A 55 -6.47 14.15 19.82
CA ASP A 55 -6.30 12.75 20.25
C ASP A 55 -6.54 12.54 21.75
N PRO A 56 -6.05 13.42 22.68
CA PRO A 56 -6.30 13.26 24.10
C PRO A 56 -7.81 13.20 24.43
N ILE A 57 -8.60 14.04 23.75
CA ILE A 57 -10.06 14.11 23.97
C ILE A 57 -10.72 12.82 23.45
N LEU A 58 -10.32 12.34 22.27
CA LEU A 58 -10.89 11.13 21.65
C LEU A 58 -10.57 9.88 22.46
N ILE A 59 -9.33 9.74 22.94
CA ILE A 59 -8.91 8.62 23.79
C ILE A 59 -9.63 8.67 25.14
N GLN A 60 -9.78 9.86 25.75
CA GLN A 60 -10.53 10.01 26.99
C GLN A 60 -12.00 9.62 26.80
N LEU A 61 -12.64 9.97 25.68
CA LEU A 61 -14.02 9.60 25.38
C LEU A 61 -14.20 8.10 25.16
N ALA A 62 -13.16 7.43 24.67
CA ALA A 62 -13.13 5.99 24.45
C ALA A 62 -12.78 5.18 25.72
N CYS A 63 -12.37 5.83 26.80
CA CYS A 63 -11.99 5.21 28.05
C CYS A 63 -12.96 5.61 29.18
N ARG A 64 -13.41 4.64 29.97
CA ARG A 64 -14.29 4.92 31.15
C ARG A 64 -13.50 5.47 32.32
N ARG A 65 -12.21 5.12 32.39
CA ARG A 65 -11.31 5.62 33.42
C ARG A 65 -10.81 7.00 33.04
N ARG A 66 -10.62 7.87 34.02
CA ARG A 66 -10.00 9.15 33.80
C ARG A 66 -8.52 8.98 33.50
N LEU A 67 -8.06 9.65 32.45
CA LEU A 67 -6.69 9.65 31.99
C LEU A 67 -6.01 10.99 32.27
N ARG A 68 -4.80 10.92 32.78
CA ARG A 68 -3.92 12.07 32.92
C ARG A 68 -2.93 12.07 31.77
N PHE A 69 -3.03 13.06 30.89
CA PHE A 69 -2.19 13.09 29.67
C PHE A 69 -0.84 13.73 29.96
N VAL A 70 0.16 13.26 29.22
CA VAL A 70 1.50 13.84 29.20
C VAL A 70 1.61 14.70 27.96
N GLY A 71 2.08 15.95 28.09
CA GLY A 71 2.19 16.88 26.97
C GLY A 71 3.49 17.67 27.00
N SER A 72 3.93 18.18 25.81
CA SER A 72 5.15 18.97 25.68
C SER A 72 5.02 20.32 26.40
N ASP A 73 6.02 20.68 27.19
CA ASP A 73 6.14 21.99 27.83
C ASP A 73 6.24 23.12 26.81
N GLU A 74 6.81 22.86 25.64
CA GLU A 74 6.85 23.81 24.52
C GLU A 74 5.44 24.21 24.05
N VAL A 75 4.52 23.24 23.94
CA VAL A 75 3.13 23.53 23.59
C VAL A 75 2.45 24.36 24.69
N ARG A 76 2.73 24.09 25.97
CA ARG A 76 2.24 24.90 27.09
C ARG A 76 2.70 26.36 26.98
N GLN A 77 3.93 26.59 26.54
CA GLN A 77 4.53 27.92 26.40
C GLN A 77 4.07 28.69 25.15
N CYS A 78 3.35 28.07 24.19
CA CYS A 78 2.87 28.74 22.98
C CYS A 78 1.82 29.85 23.23
N GLY A 79 1.34 30.04 24.46
CA GLY A 79 0.43 31.14 24.85
C GLY A 79 -0.44 30.82 26.05
N GLY A 80 -1.05 31.86 26.66
CA GLY A 80 -1.87 31.71 27.86
C GLY A 80 -3.04 30.76 27.76
N PHE A 81 -3.61 30.62 26.57
CA PHE A 81 -4.66 29.62 26.31
C PHE A 81 -4.17 28.17 26.49
N PHE A 82 -3.01 27.85 25.95
CA PHE A 82 -2.44 26.50 26.08
C PHE A 82 -2.01 26.21 27.53
N ASP A 83 -1.40 27.16 28.20
CA ASP A 83 -1.07 27.01 29.62
C ASP A 83 -2.33 26.82 30.48
N TRP A 84 -3.39 27.58 30.21
CA TRP A 84 -4.68 27.41 30.85
C TRP A 84 -5.27 26.01 30.62
N VAL A 85 -5.24 25.49 29.36
CA VAL A 85 -5.69 24.12 29.03
C VAL A 85 -4.88 23.09 29.80
N PHE A 86 -3.55 23.22 29.86
CA PHE A 86 -2.70 22.30 30.63
C PHE A 86 -3.04 22.28 32.12
N ARG A 87 -3.22 23.45 32.74
CA ARG A 87 -3.62 23.54 34.16
C ARG A 87 -4.99 22.92 34.40
N MET A 88 -5.96 23.21 33.55
CA MET A 88 -7.32 22.73 33.68
C MET A 88 -7.45 21.22 33.42
N SER A 89 -6.68 20.66 32.48
CA SER A 89 -6.67 19.23 32.19
C SER A 89 -5.86 18.39 33.16
N GLY A 90 -5.04 19.02 34.01
CA GLY A 90 -4.10 18.35 34.89
C GLY A 90 -2.99 17.61 34.17
N ALA A 91 -2.70 17.99 32.90
CA ALA A 91 -1.67 17.36 32.09
C ALA A 91 -0.29 17.47 32.75
N ILE A 92 0.53 16.44 32.61
CA ILE A 92 1.89 16.40 33.10
C ILE A 92 2.81 17.02 32.02
N PRO A 93 3.40 18.21 32.28
CA PRO A 93 4.33 18.80 31.32
C PRO A 93 5.65 18.03 31.31
N ILE A 94 6.13 17.71 30.11
CA ILE A 94 7.45 17.12 29.88
C ILE A 94 8.28 17.98 28.94
N ALA A 95 9.57 18.05 29.22
CA ALA A 95 10.54 18.75 28.41
C ALA A 95 11.68 17.82 28.02
N PRO A 96 12.09 17.76 26.73
CA PRO A 96 13.17 16.87 26.29
C PRO A 96 14.49 17.08 27.06
N TYR A 97 14.79 18.33 27.41
CA TYR A 97 15.98 18.71 28.16
C TYR A 97 15.89 18.39 29.68
N GLN A 98 14.73 17.94 30.18
CA GLN A 98 14.48 17.52 31.56
C GLN A 98 13.94 16.11 31.65
N ALA A 99 14.49 15.18 30.87
CA ALA A 99 13.98 13.82 30.74
C ALA A 99 13.87 13.07 32.08
N LEU A 100 14.82 13.28 33.00
CA LEU A 100 14.84 12.63 34.31
C LEU A 100 13.70 13.15 35.21
N GLU A 101 13.45 14.43 35.23
CA GLU A 101 12.37 15.04 36.02
C GLU A 101 11.01 14.69 35.44
N SER A 102 10.87 14.72 34.11
CA SER A 102 9.68 14.29 33.40
C SER A 102 9.34 12.83 33.74
N THR A 103 10.33 11.95 33.73
CA THR A 103 10.15 10.54 34.13
C THR A 103 9.69 10.44 35.60
N ARG A 104 10.31 11.18 36.52
CA ARG A 104 9.91 11.17 37.95
C ARG A 104 8.47 11.60 38.17
N ARG A 105 8.02 12.68 37.50
CA ARG A 105 6.64 13.18 37.60
C ARG A 105 5.61 12.15 37.14
N VAL A 106 5.88 11.49 36.01
CA VAL A 106 5.03 10.42 35.49
C VAL A 106 5.03 9.20 36.42
N THR A 107 6.20 8.76 36.89
CA THR A 107 6.34 7.63 37.81
C THR A 107 5.57 7.89 39.11
N SER A 108 5.71 9.07 39.71
CA SER A 108 4.97 9.43 40.94
C SER A 108 3.45 9.43 40.74
N ALA A 109 2.94 9.88 39.60
CA ALA A 109 1.51 9.80 39.28
C ALA A 109 1.05 8.34 39.13
N LEU A 110 1.83 7.47 38.52
CA LEU A 110 1.55 6.04 38.39
C LEU A 110 1.57 5.33 39.74
N GLU A 111 2.54 5.62 40.60
CA GLU A 111 2.67 5.09 41.95
C GLU A 111 1.51 5.52 42.87
N SER A 112 0.97 6.72 42.64
CA SER A 112 -0.24 7.19 43.32
C SER A 112 -1.54 6.56 42.82
N GLY A 113 -1.46 5.61 41.89
CA GLY A 113 -2.60 4.86 41.37
C GLY A 113 -3.33 5.53 40.21
N GLU A 114 -2.73 6.56 39.56
CA GLU A 114 -3.35 7.24 38.43
C GLU A 114 -3.19 6.46 37.12
N ALA A 115 -4.10 6.67 36.16
CA ALA A 115 -3.95 6.22 34.79
C ALA A 115 -3.31 7.34 33.97
N VAL A 116 -2.09 7.14 33.53
CA VAL A 116 -1.35 8.13 32.75
C VAL A 116 -1.31 7.72 31.30
N CYS A 117 -1.61 8.64 30.37
CA CYS A 117 -1.57 8.41 28.92
C CYS A 117 -0.44 9.22 28.29
N ILE A 118 0.40 8.52 27.55
CA ILE A 118 1.51 9.11 26.76
C ILE A 118 1.35 8.77 25.28
N PHE A 119 1.78 9.68 24.42
CA PHE A 119 1.94 9.45 22.99
C PHE A 119 3.38 9.01 22.72
N VAL A 120 3.56 7.71 22.46
CA VAL A 120 4.89 7.08 22.46
C VAL A 120 5.80 7.51 21.32
N GLU A 121 5.23 8.12 20.29
CA GLU A 121 5.98 8.69 19.15
C GLU A 121 6.72 10.00 19.52
N GLY A 122 6.32 10.63 20.61
CA GLY A 122 6.90 11.90 21.11
C GLY A 122 6.53 13.13 20.29
N GLN A 123 5.82 12.95 19.19
CA GLN A 123 5.35 14.01 18.30
C GLN A 123 4.14 13.55 17.48
N ILE A 124 3.36 14.51 16.96
CA ILE A 124 2.22 14.20 16.07
C ILE A 124 2.76 13.71 14.72
N SER A 125 2.27 12.57 14.24
CA SER A 125 2.64 12.05 12.92
C SER A 125 2.25 13.03 11.82
N ARG A 126 3.18 13.31 10.89
CA ARG A 126 2.97 14.12 9.68
C ARG A 126 2.92 13.26 8.43
N THR A 127 3.15 11.95 8.59
CA THR A 127 3.12 10.95 7.52
C THR A 127 1.84 10.12 7.49
N GLY A 128 1.04 10.17 8.57
CA GLY A 128 -0.14 9.31 8.75
C GLY A 128 0.19 7.86 9.12
N GLN A 129 1.47 7.53 9.28
CA GLN A 129 1.97 6.23 9.69
C GLN A 129 2.47 6.29 11.13
N LEU A 130 2.54 5.12 11.79
CA LEU A 130 3.15 5.00 13.12
C LEU A 130 4.65 5.29 13.01
N LEU A 131 5.12 6.26 13.80
CA LEU A 131 6.53 6.62 13.87
C LEU A 131 7.32 5.66 14.78
N ALA A 132 8.59 5.96 15.01
CA ALA A 132 9.42 5.21 15.96
C ALA A 132 8.86 5.28 17.38
N VAL A 133 8.87 4.17 18.08
CA VAL A 133 8.45 4.06 19.50
C VAL A 133 9.60 4.49 20.39
N ARG A 134 9.42 5.57 21.15
CA ARG A 134 10.43 6.12 22.08
C ARG A 134 10.49 5.26 23.35
N ARG A 135 11.71 4.96 23.84
CA ARG A 135 11.92 4.07 25.00
C ARG A 135 11.49 4.64 26.37
N GLY A 136 11.17 5.91 26.49
CA GLY A 136 10.85 6.55 27.77
C GLY A 136 9.74 5.85 28.58
N PHE A 137 8.75 5.28 27.91
CA PHE A 137 7.65 4.55 28.57
C PHE A 137 8.13 3.30 29.33
N GLU A 138 9.11 2.58 28.81
CA GLU A 138 9.69 1.37 29.40
C GLU A 138 10.26 1.67 30.79
N LEU A 139 11.04 2.75 30.89
CA LEU A 139 11.61 3.18 32.16
C LEU A 139 10.54 3.60 33.17
N MET A 140 9.50 4.32 32.71
CA MET A 140 8.38 4.77 33.54
C MET A 140 7.58 3.58 34.10
N ALA A 141 7.20 2.61 33.23
CA ALA A 141 6.45 1.44 33.63
C ALA A 141 7.23 0.53 34.62
N ARG A 142 8.51 0.27 34.32
CA ARG A 142 9.37 -0.56 35.19
C ARG A 142 9.64 0.06 36.55
N ARG A 143 9.82 1.41 36.62
CA ARG A 143 10.04 2.08 37.92
C ARG A 143 8.78 2.08 38.77
N ALA A 144 7.63 2.37 38.18
CA ALA A 144 6.37 2.38 38.88
C ALA A 144 5.77 0.97 39.11
N GLN A 145 6.35 -0.08 38.53
CA GLN A 145 5.85 -1.45 38.57
C GLN A 145 4.36 -1.55 38.15
N VAL A 146 3.99 -0.85 37.06
CA VAL A 146 2.62 -0.81 36.57
C VAL A 146 2.52 -1.40 35.16
N PRO A 147 1.37 -2.03 34.82
CA PRO A 147 1.16 -2.56 33.48
C PRO A 147 1.06 -1.45 32.44
N VAL A 148 1.44 -1.80 31.19
CA VAL A 148 1.32 -0.94 30.00
C VAL A 148 0.12 -1.40 29.19
N VAL A 149 -0.79 -0.49 28.84
CA VAL A 149 -1.93 -0.76 27.96
C VAL A 149 -1.77 0.05 26.68
N ALA A 150 -1.64 -0.64 25.54
CA ALA A 150 -1.59 0.03 24.25
C ALA A 150 -3.01 0.42 23.78
N ALA A 151 -3.12 1.63 23.24
CA ALA A 151 -4.32 2.13 22.57
C ALA A 151 -3.98 2.62 21.18
N TYR A 152 -4.83 2.34 20.20
CA TYR A 152 -4.66 2.85 18.84
C TYR A 152 -5.96 3.46 18.35
N HIS A 153 -5.91 4.71 17.91
CA HIS A 153 -7.05 5.36 17.28
C HIS A 153 -6.85 5.56 15.78
N ASP A 154 -7.93 5.41 15.02
CA ASP A 154 -7.96 5.59 13.58
C ASP A 154 -9.16 6.44 13.16
N GLY A 155 -9.11 7.02 11.95
CA GLY A 155 -10.18 7.82 11.35
C GLY A 155 -10.00 9.33 11.46
N ILE A 156 -9.11 9.83 12.33
CA ILE A 156 -8.89 11.28 12.54
C ILE A 156 -7.96 11.91 11.50
N TRP A 157 -7.12 11.11 10.86
CA TRP A 157 -6.18 11.60 9.86
C TRP A 157 -6.90 12.28 8.68
N GLY A 158 -6.42 13.43 8.25
CA GLY A 158 -7.08 14.25 7.24
C GLY A 158 -8.15 15.22 7.79
N SER A 159 -8.44 15.19 9.10
CA SER A 159 -9.29 16.21 9.75
C SER A 159 -8.60 17.56 9.85
N ILE A 160 -9.37 18.61 10.18
CA ILE A 160 -8.82 19.97 10.41
C ILE A 160 -7.80 20.02 11.55
N PHE A 161 -7.85 19.09 12.51
CA PHE A 161 -6.96 19.01 13.66
C PHE A 161 -5.73 18.13 13.44
N SER A 162 -5.65 17.41 12.32
CA SER A 162 -4.46 16.64 11.94
C SER A 162 -3.50 17.49 11.08
N VAL A 163 -2.25 17.07 10.98
CA VAL A 163 -1.23 17.79 10.17
C VAL A 163 -1.13 17.24 8.74
N SER A 164 -2.13 16.49 8.27
CA SER A 164 -2.10 15.90 6.92
C SER A 164 -1.97 16.99 5.84
N GLY A 165 -1.16 16.74 4.82
CA GLY A 165 -0.87 17.71 3.76
C GLY A 165 -0.11 18.94 4.26
N ASN A 166 0.58 18.84 5.39
CA ASN A 166 1.34 19.92 6.04
C ASN A 166 0.52 21.19 6.34
N ARG A 167 -0.80 21.03 6.50
CA ARG A 167 -1.74 22.11 6.81
C ARG A 167 -2.46 21.80 8.10
N LEU A 168 -2.39 22.72 9.06
CA LEU A 168 -3.16 22.69 10.30
C LEU A 168 -4.24 23.76 10.22
N PHE A 169 -5.49 23.44 10.58
CA PHE A 169 -6.68 24.31 10.56
C PHE A 169 -7.11 24.86 9.19
N PHE A 170 -6.23 24.98 8.21
CA PHE A 170 -6.52 25.54 6.88
C PHE A 170 -7.08 24.50 5.89
N LYS A 171 -7.80 23.49 6.38
CA LYS A 171 -8.50 22.48 5.56
C LYS A 171 -9.98 22.78 5.53
N ARG A 172 -10.64 22.40 4.43
CA ARG A 172 -12.09 22.47 4.38
C ARG A 172 -12.68 21.50 5.41
N PRO A 173 -13.51 21.98 6.36
CA PRO A 173 -14.14 21.09 7.34
C PRO A 173 -15.03 20.08 6.59
N ARG A 174 -14.98 18.83 7.02
CA ARG A 174 -15.92 17.83 6.56
C ARG A 174 -17.28 18.13 7.20
N LEU A 175 -18.31 18.35 6.40
CA LEU A 175 -19.69 18.60 6.88
C LEU A 175 -20.39 17.32 7.38
N THR A 176 -19.70 16.20 7.42
CA THR A 176 -20.21 14.90 7.88
C THR A 176 -19.45 14.46 9.13
N LEU A 177 -20.17 13.80 10.04
CA LEU A 177 -19.53 13.16 11.21
C LEU A 177 -18.39 12.25 10.77
N THR A 178 -17.23 12.45 11.36
CA THR A 178 -16.07 11.61 11.12
C THR A 178 -16.11 10.40 12.07
N ASP A 179 -16.10 9.19 11.51
CA ASP A 179 -15.99 7.97 12.30
C ASP A 179 -14.57 7.82 12.85
N VAL A 180 -14.44 7.70 14.17
CA VAL A 180 -13.19 7.42 14.87
C VAL A 180 -13.34 6.13 15.64
N PHE A 181 -12.37 5.25 15.52
CA PHE A 181 -12.34 3.99 16.25
C PHE A 181 -11.10 3.93 17.14
N VAL A 182 -11.28 3.51 18.40
CA VAL A 182 -10.20 3.33 19.37
C VAL A 182 -10.17 1.87 19.83
N ALA A 183 -9.05 1.22 19.54
CA ALA A 183 -8.78 -0.17 19.94
C ALA A 183 -7.80 -0.20 21.13
N TRP A 184 -8.03 -1.13 22.07
CA TRP A 184 -7.22 -1.29 23.28
C TRP A 184 -6.70 -2.72 23.37
N ALA A 185 -5.42 -2.89 23.72
CA ALA A 185 -4.82 -4.19 23.94
C ALA A 185 -4.95 -4.64 25.39
N PRO A 186 -4.84 -5.95 25.66
CA PRO A 186 -4.62 -6.46 27.02
C PRO A 186 -3.38 -5.82 27.66
N PRO A 187 -3.36 -5.72 29.01
CA PRO A 187 -2.20 -5.18 29.73
C PRO A 187 -0.93 -6.00 29.46
N ILE A 188 0.17 -5.30 29.21
CA ILE A 188 1.50 -5.87 29.06
C ILE A 188 2.22 -5.69 30.41
N PRO A 189 2.76 -6.74 31.03
CA PRO A 189 3.57 -6.63 32.24
C PRO A 189 4.76 -5.67 32.04
N PRO A 190 5.19 -4.90 33.04
CA PRO A 190 6.23 -3.89 32.88
C PRO A 190 7.59 -4.48 32.46
N GLU A 191 7.89 -5.72 32.82
CA GLU A 191 9.09 -6.45 32.41
C GLU A 191 9.10 -6.85 30.93
N GLU A 192 7.91 -7.10 30.36
CA GLU A 192 7.75 -7.46 28.93
C GLU A 192 7.55 -6.27 28.01
N ALA A 193 7.31 -5.07 28.59
CA ALA A 193 7.00 -3.87 27.85
C ALA A 193 8.26 -3.29 27.16
N SER A 194 8.60 -3.82 25.99
CA SER A 194 9.68 -3.32 25.13
C SER A 194 9.14 -2.47 23.98
N PRO A 195 9.96 -1.58 23.37
CA PRO A 195 9.57 -0.82 22.18
C PRO A 195 9.12 -1.68 21.01
N GLU A 196 9.76 -2.82 20.80
CA GLU A 196 9.43 -3.79 19.76
C GLU A 196 8.05 -4.42 20.00
N LYS A 197 7.81 -4.93 21.21
CA LYS A 197 6.52 -5.52 21.61
C LYS A 197 5.41 -4.50 21.49
N LEU A 198 5.65 -3.27 21.96
CA LEU A 198 4.66 -2.20 21.90
C LEU A 198 4.36 -1.78 20.45
N ARG A 199 5.40 -1.63 19.60
CA ARG A 199 5.21 -1.32 18.18
C ARG A 199 4.35 -2.37 17.51
N THR A 200 4.67 -3.64 17.70
CA THR A 200 3.93 -4.78 17.17
C THR A 200 2.46 -4.73 17.62
N THR A 201 2.22 -4.51 18.92
CA THR A 201 0.88 -4.39 19.48
C THR A 201 0.11 -3.20 18.89
N LEU A 202 0.75 -2.04 18.73
CA LEU A 202 0.13 -0.86 18.11
C LEU A 202 -0.22 -1.10 16.64
N LEU A 203 0.61 -1.79 15.86
CA LEU A 203 0.30 -2.16 14.48
C LEU A 203 -0.89 -3.13 14.41
N ASP A 204 -0.98 -4.11 15.31
CA ASP A 204 -2.10 -5.03 15.40
C ASP A 204 -3.41 -4.30 15.72
N LEU A 205 -3.39 -3.39 16.70
CA LEU A 205 -4.53 -2.53 17.01
C LEU A 205 -4.89 -1.61 15.86
N GLY A 206 -3.90 -1.10 15.13
CA GLY A 206 -4.08 -0.30 13.91
C GLY A 206 -4.81 -1.08 12.83
N CYS A 207 -4.48 -2.37 12.65
CA CYS A 207 -5.20 -3.26 11.75
C CYS A 207 -6.67 -3.40 12.17
N VAL A 208 -6.94 -3.70 13.45
CA VAL A 208 -8.30 -3.81 14.01
C VAL A 208 -9.08 -2.50 13.83
N ALA A 209 -8.48 -1.37 14.14
CA ALA A 209 -9.14 -0.06 14.03
C ALA A 209 -9.45 0.32 12.57
N PHE A 210 -8.54 0.04 11.64
CA PHE A 210 -8.71 0.30 10.22
C PHE A 210 -9.85 -0.55 9.62
N GLU A 211 -9.98 -1.81 10.05
CA GLU A 211 -11.04 -2.71 9.60
C GLU A 211 -12.46 -2.21 9.92
N GLU A 212 -12.61 -1.33 10.90
CA GLU A 212 -13.88 -0.72 11.27
C GLU A 212 -14.27 0.49 10.39
N ARG A 213 -13.44 0.90 9.45
CA ARG A 213 -13.75 2.00 8.53
C ARG A 213 -14.98 1.66 7.66
N PRO A 214 -16.02 2.50 7.63
CA PRO A 214 -17.25 2.21 6.88
C PRO A 214 -17.02 2.00 5.37
N VAL A 215 -15.99 2.62 4.79
CA VAL A 215 -15.66 2.50 3.36
C VAL A 215 -15.37 1.05 2.96
N LEU A 216 -14.83 0.23 3.85
CA LEU A 216 -14.46 -1.16 3.56
C LEU A 216 -15.65 -2.09 3.34
N ARG A 217 -16.84 -1.69 3.79
CA ARG A 217 -18.08 -2.45 3.63
C ARG A 217 -18.82 -2.09 2.35
N ARG A 218 -18.38 -1.04 1.65
CA ARG A 218 -19.08 -0.50 0.48
C ARG A 218 -18.79 -1.31 -0.79
N HIS A 219 -19.62 -1.09 -1.80
CA HIS A 219 -19.43 -1.66 -3.13
C HIS A 219 -18.52 -0.73 -3.96
N LEU A 220 -17.47 -1.30 -4.59
CA LEU A 220 -16.45 -0.53 -5.33
C LEU A 220 -17.05 0.34 -6.45
N ALA A 221 -17.97 -0.22 -7.28
CA ALA A 221 -18.64 0.56 -8.31
C ALA A 221 -19.45 1.72 -7.73
N SER A 222 -20.10 1.52 -6.57
CA SER A 222 -20.86 2.58 -5.91
C SER A 222 -19.96 3.75 -5.49
N GLU A 223 -18.75 3.49 -5.01
CA GLU A 223 -17.79 4.55 -4.66
C GLU A 223 -17.26 5.26 -5.90
N CYS A 224 -16.94 4.53 -6.99
CA CYS A 224 -16.54 5.13 -8.26
C CYS A 224 -17.64 6.04 -8.84
N VAL A 225 -18.89 5.56 -8.88
CA VAL A 225 -20.05 6.33 -9.38
C VAL A 225 -20.27 7.59 -8.54
N ARG A 226 -20.21 7.50 -7.20
CA ARG A 226 -20.30 8.65 -6.30
C ARG A 226 -19.20 9.68 -6.54
N SER A 227 -17.98 9.21 -6.72
CA SER A 227 -16.83 10.08 -6.98
C SER A 227 -16.96 10.82 -8.30
N LEU A 228 -17.29 10.12 -9.39
CA LEU A 228 -17.49 10.71 -10.71
C LEU A 228 -18.64 11.71 -10.71
N ALA A 229 -19.74 11.43 -10.03
CA ALA A 229 -20.89 12.32 -9.91
C ALA A 229 -20.65 13.54 -9.00
N ARG A 230 -19.64 13.52 -8.15
CA ARG A 230 -19.29 14.67 -7.29
C ARG A 230 -18.76 15.86 -8.08
N ARG A 231 -18.05 15.60 -9.19
CA ARG A 231 -17.46 16.61 -10.08
C ARG A 231 -17.70 16.24 -11.54
N PRO A 232 -18.97 16.29 -12.04
CA PRO A 232 -19.35 15.76 -13.36
C PRO A 232 -18.62 16.42 -14.53
N GLY A 233 -18.23 17.69 -14.39
CA GLY A 233 -17.49 18.45 -15.40
C GLY A 233 -15.97 18.25 -15.37
N HIS A 234 -15.43 17.57 -14.32
CA HIS A 234 -13.99 17.33 -14.21
C HIS A 234 -13.50 16.41 -15.32
N VAL A 235 -12.34 16.72 -15.91
CA VAL A 235 -11.66 15.83 -16.86
C VAL A 235 -11.05 14.67 -16.06
N ALA A 236 -11.71 13.53 -16.09
CA ALA A 236 -11.27 12.33 -15.37
C ALA A 236 -10.11 11.63 -16.08
N ILE A 237 -10.17 11.57 -17.43
CA ILE A 237 -9.15 10.90 -18.23
C ILE A 237 -8.77 11.78 -19.41
N ILE A 238 -7.47 11.94 -19.64
CA ILE A 238 -6.89 12.38 -20.90
C ILE A 238 -6.34 11.13 -21.58
N ASP A 239 -7.10 10.65 -22.56
CA ASP A 239 -6.78 9.41 -23.28
C ASP A 239 -5.84 9.71 -24.46
N ARG A 240 -4.64 9.13 -24.42
CA ARG A 240 -3.63 9.21 -25.49
C ARG A 240 -3.33 7.83 -26.09
N THR A 241 -4.28 6.90 -26.03
CA THR A 241 -4.14 5.57 -26.63
C THR A 241 -4.07 5.63 -28.17
N ALA A 242 -4.82 6.54 -28.76
CA ALA A 242 -4.76 6.92 -30.18
C ALA A 242 -4.66 8.44 -30.27
N ASP A 243 -5.70 9.12 -30.79
CA ASP A 243 -5.79 10.58 -30.75
C ASP A 243 -6.09 11.07 -29.34
N ARG A 244 -5.51 12.23 -28.97
CA ARG A 244 -5.77 12.86 -27.68
C ARG A 244 -7.25 13.17 -27.47
N ARG A 245 -7.84 12.66 -26.40
CA ARG A 245 -9.25 12.87 -26.03
C ARG A 245 -9.37 13.14 -24.55
N GLU A 246 -10.19 14.12 -24.22
CA GLU A 246 -10.61 14.36 -22.83
C GLU A 246 -11.94 13.68 -22.55
N ILE A 247 -11.99 12.89 -21.49
CA ILE A 247 -13.20 12.21 -21.03
C ILE A 247 -13.58 12.81 -19.67
N LYS A 248 -14.69 13.53 -19.64
CA LYS A 248 -15.22 14.09 -18.39
C LYS A 248 -15.85 13.00 -17.52
N ALA A 249 -15.88 13.24 -16.22
CA ALA A 249 -16.41 12.30 -15.23
C ALA A 249 -17.85 11.89 -15.56
N ALA A 250 -18.73 12.83 -15.94
CA ALA A 250 -20.09 12.53 -16.36
C ALA A 250 -20.14 11.65 -17.62
N GLN A 251 -19.25 11.87 -18.59
CA GLN A 251 -19.18 11.06 -19.82
C GLN A 251 -18.74 9.64 -19.53
N LEU A 252 -17.70 9.48 -18.68
CA LEU A 252 -17.21 8.18 -18.25
C LEU A 252 -18.31 7.39 -17.51
N LEU A 253 -18.99 8.04 -16.56
CA LEU A 253 -20.11 7.46 -15.83
C LEU A 253 -21.24 7.05 -16.77
N ALA A 254 -21.67 7.94 -17.68
CA ALA A 254 -22.77 7.67 -18.61
C ALA A 254 -22.46 6.52 -19.57
N ALA A 255 -21.23 6.43 -20.09
CA ALA A 255 -20.81 5.32 -20.95
C ALA A 255 -20.81 3.99 -20.19
N ALA A 256 -20.25 3.97 -18.99
CA ALA A 256 -20.22 2.78 -18.14
C ALA A 256 -21.64 2.35 -17.72
N ALA A 257 -22.53 3.29 -17.38
CA ALA A 257 -23.90 3.02 -16.98
C ALA A 257 -24.76 2.45 -18.15
N ALA A 258 -24.63 3.03 -19.34
CA ALA A 258 -25.32 2.52 -20.53
C ALA A 258 -24.86 1.11 -20.89
N LEU A 259 -23.53 0.88 -20.93
CA LEU A 259 -22.94 -0.40 -21.23
C LEU A 259 -23.29 -1.46 -20.16
N SER A 260 -23.31 -1.07 -18.87
CA SER A 260 -23.59 -2.02 -17.77
C SER A 260 -25.00 -2.65 -17.92
N ARG A 261 -26.01 -1.86 -18.26
CA ARG A 261 -27.38 -2.35 -18.50
C ARG A 261 -27.47 -3.30 -19.70
N HIS A 262 -26.67 -3.06 -20.73
CA HIS A 262 -26.59 -3.95 -21.88
C HIS A 262 -25.94 -5.28 -21.48
N LEU A 263 -24.79 -5.24 -20.77
CA LEU A 263 -24.10 -6.43 -20.29
C LEU A 263 -24.93 -7.28 -19.32
N GLN A 264 -25.75 -6.64 -18.47
CA GLN A 264 -26.67 -7.37 -17.58
C GLN A 264 -27.66 -8.25 -18.34
N ARG A 265 -28.14 -7.78 -19.51
CA ARG A 265 -29.15 -8.49 -20.32
C ARG A 265 -28.53 -9.52 -21.25
N THR A 266 -27.33 -9.27 -21.73
CA THR A 266 -26.73 -10.03 -22.85
C THR A 266 -25.65 -11.03 -22.41
N VAL A 267 -25.03 -10.84 -21.26
CA VAL A 267 -23.95 -11.71 -20.76
C VAL A 267 -24.44 -12.44 -19.50
N PRO A 268 -24.62 -13.77 -19.54
CA PRO A 268 -25.07 -14.52 -18.37
C PRO A 268 -23.95 -14.79 -17.36
N GLU A 269 -22.68 -14.86 -17.80
CA GLU A 269 -21.55 -15.24 -16.96
C GLU A 269 -21.27 -14.23 -15.85
N LYS A 270 -20.77 -14.73 -14.72
CA LYS A 270 -20.33 -13.91 -13.58
C LYS A 270 -19.09 -13.08 -13.92
N ARG A 271 -18.13 -13.66 -14.66
CA ARG A 271 -16.85 -13.05 -15.00
C ARG A 271 -16.77 -12.72 -16.48
N ILE A 272 -16.29 -11.51 -16.79
CA ILE A 272 -16.09 -11.04 -18.16
C ILE A 272 -14.61 -10.72 -18.36
N GLY A 273 -13.99 -11.33 -19.36
CA GLY A 273 -12.62 -11.05 -19.76
C GLY A 273 -12.50 -9.66 -20.38
N ILE A 274 -11.40 -8.96 -20.12
CA ILE A 274 -11.07 -7.68 -20.73
C ILE A 274 -9.65 -7.76 -21.29
N VAL A 275 -9.52 -7.45 -22.60
CA VAL A 275 -8.23 -7.40 -23.29
C VAL A 275 -8.13 -6.03 -23.97
N LEU A 276 -7.72 -5.04 -23.18
CA LEU A 276 -7.57 -3.66 -23.61
C LEU A 276 -6.31 -3.03 -22.96
N PRO A 277 -5.63 -2.11 -23.66
CA PRO A 277 -4.53 -1.36 -23.06
C PRO A 277 -5.06 -0.33 -22.03
N PRO A 278 -4.20 0.22 -21.15
CA PRO A 278 -4.56 1.36 -20.33
C PRO A 278 -5.14 2.49 -21.17
N GLY A 279 -6.35 2.96 -20.83
CA GLY A 279 -7.05 3.98 -21.60
C GLY A 279 -8.49 4.19 -21.15
N GLY A 280 -9.18 5.16 -21.78
CA GLY A 280 -10.58 5.43 -21.53
C GLY A 280 -11.48 4.20 -21.81
N GLY A 281 -11.16 3.44 -22.86
CA GLY A 281 -11.89 2.21 -23.20
C GLY A 281 -11.82 1.15 -22.12
N SER A 282 -10.64 0.83 -21.64
CA SER A 282 -10.47 -0.16 -20.56
C SER A 282 -11.11 0.30 -19.24
N THR A 283 -11.06 1.61 -18.95
CA THR A 283 -11.71 2.17 -17.76
C THR A 283 -13.24 2.05 -17.85
N ILE A 284 -13.82 2.37 -19.00
CA ILE A 284 -15.27 2.22 -19.24
C ILE A 284 -15.66 0.73 -19.13
N ALA A 285 -14.91 -0.18 -19.75
CA ALA A 285 -15.18 -1.61 -19.71
C ALA A 285 -15.17 -2.18 -18.29
N ASN A 286 -14.09 -1.92 -17.52
CA ASN A 286 -13.97 -2.38 -16.13
C ASN A 286 -15.10 -1.84 -15.24
N LEU A 287 -15.40 -0.53 -15.33
CA LEU A 287 -16.47 0.09 -14.54
C LEU A 287 -17.85 -0.45 -14.95
N ALA A 288 -18.11 -0.62 -16.25
CA ALA A 288 -19.38 -1.13 -16.75
C ALA A 288 -19.62 -2.60 -16.33
N VAL A 289 -18.60 -3.44 -16.41
CA VAL A 289 -18.68 -4.83 -15.95
C VAL A 289 -19.01 -4.88 -14.46
N LEU A 290 -18.32 -4.08 -13.65
CA LEU A 290 -18.57 -4.03 -12.22
C LEU A 290 -19.94 -3.41 -11.87
N CYS A 291 -20.40 -2.38 -12.61
CA CYS A 291 -21.75 -1.83 -12.49
C CYS A 291 -22.84 -2.83 -12.95
N ALA A 292 -22.52 -3.76 -13.81
CA ALA A 292 -23.43 -4.83 -14.21
C ALA A 292 -23.56 -5.96 -13.14
N GLY A 293 -22.93 -5.82 -11.99
CA GLY A 293 -22.88 -6.86 -10.96
C GLY A 293 -22.01 -8.05 -11.34
N LYS A 294 -21.07 -7.85 -12.26
CA LYS A 294 -20.15 -8.87 -12.75
C LYS A 294 -18.71 -8.53 -12.38
N VAL A 295 -17.81 -9.49 -12.55
CA VAL A 295 -16.41 -9.39 -12.18
C VAL A 295 -15.55 -9.12 -13.42
N PRO A 296 -14.83 -7.99 -13.49
CA PRO A 296 -13.87 -7.75 -14.56
C PRO A 296 -12.61 -8.57 -14.35
N VAL A 297 -12.20 -9.29 -15.40
CA VAL A 297 -10.98 -10.08 -15.43
C VAL A 297 -10.07 -9.55 -16.53
N ASN A 298 -9.08 -8.75 -16.16
CA ASN A 298 -8.13 -8.23 -17.12
C ASN A 298 -7.09 -9.33 -17.46
N LEU A 299 -7.13 -9.80 -18.70
CA LEU A 299 -6.31 -10.91 -19.17
C LEU A 299 -4.94 -10.44 -19.65
N ASN A 300 -3.90 -11.16 -19.26
CA ASN A 300 -2.54 -10.85 -19.67
C ASN A 300 -2.29 -11.28 -21.13
N PHE A 301 -2.43 -10.35 -22.05
CA PHE A 301 -2.21 -10.57 -23.48
C PHE A 301 -0.74 -10.64 -23.89
N THR A 302 0.20 -10.50 -22.96
CA THR A 302 1.64 -10.69 -23.20
C THR A 302 2.13 -12.07 -22.76
N ALA A 303 1.26 -12.84 -22.09
CA ALA A 303 1.57 -14.21 -21.66
C ALA A 303 1.49 -15.20 -22.82
N GLY A 304 2.15 -16.34 -22.68
CA GLY A 304 2.06 -17.43 -23.65
C GLY A 304 0.64 -18.00 -23.78
N LYS A 305 0.28 -18.48 -25.00
CA LYS A 305 -1.05 -18.98 -25.33
C LYS A 305 -1.62 -19.98 -24.31
N ALA A 306 -0.83 -20.98 -23.91
CA ALA A 306 -1.24 -21.98 -22.91
C ALA A 306 -1.62 -21.38 -21.55
N SER A 307 -0.89 -20.35 -21.10
CA SER A 307 -1.18 -19.65 -19.83
C SER A 307 -2.49 -18.85 -19.91
N VAL A 308 -2.76 -18.24 -21.07
CA VAL A 308 -4.03 -17.51 -21.28
C VAL A 308 -5.20 -18.47 -21.37
N GLU A 309 -5.07 -19.60 -22.10
CA GLU A 309 -6.10 -20.65 -22.18
C GLU A 309 -6.42 -21.22 -20.80
N ALA A 310 -5.40 -21.46 -19.98
CA ALA A 310 -5.59 -21.87 -18.59
C ALA A 310 -6.33 -20.82 -17.77
N SER A 311 -5.98 -19.54 -17.93
CA SER A 311 -6.66 -18.42 -17.24
C SER A 311 -8.14 -18.32 -17.62
N LEU A 312 -8.46 -18.46 -18.92
CA LEU A 312 -9.84 -18.46 -19.43
C LEU A 312 -10.65 -19.63 -18.83
N ARG A 313 -10.05 -20.82 -18.82
CA ARG A 313 -10.67 -22.02 -18.27
C ARG A 313 -10.91 -21.91 -16.76
N ILE A 314 -9.89 -21.54 -16.00
CA ILE A 314 -9.96 -21.40 -14.52
C ILE A 314 -11.02 -20.37 -14.14
N ALA A 315 -11.06 -19.22 -14.81
CA ALA A 315 -12.04 -18.17 -14.51
C ALA A 315 -13.44 -18.44 -15.10
N GLY A 316 -13.63 -19.46 -15.91
CA GLY A 316 -14.89 -19.74 -16.60
C GLY A 316 -15.33 -18.65 -17.58
N ILE A 317 -14.36 -17.99 -18.22
CA ILE A 317 -14.62 -16.87 -19.13
C ILE A 317 -15.02 -17.37 -20.51
N ARG A 318 -16.20 -16.97 -20.96
CA ARG A 318 -16.71 -17.24 -22.31
C ARG A 318 -16.84 -15.96 -23.14
N THR A 319 -17.01 -14.82 -22.47
CA THR A 319 -17.14 -13.50 -23.12
C THR A 319 -15.91 -12.65 -22.82
N VAL A 320 -15.30 -12.06 -23.87
CA VAL A 320 -14.17 -11.13 -23.76
C VAL A 320 -14.52 -9.81 -24.44
N ILE A 321 -14.34 -8.69 -23.73
CA ILE A 321 -14.44 -7.33 -24.27
C ILE A 321 -13.05 -6.92 -24.75
N SER A 322 -12.96 -6.48 -26.02
CA SER A 322 -11.71 -6.01 -26.62
C SER A 322 -11.98 -4.86 -27.59
N ALA A 323 -11.03 -4.53 -28.43
CA ALA A 323 -11.16 -3.59 -29.54
C ALA A 323 -10.56 -4.24 -30.81
N LYS A 324 -11.11 -3.90 -31.99
CA LYS A 324 -10.61 -4.43 -33.28
C LYS A 324 -9.11 -4.24 -33.43
N ALA A 325 -8.60 -3.03 -33.17
CA ALA A 325 -7.16 -2.74 -33.21
C ALA A 325 -6.34 -3.59 -32.23
N MET A 326 -6.90 -3.97 -31.09
CA MET A 326 -6.22 -4.85 -30.13
C MET A 326 -6.17 -6.29 -30.62
N ARG A 327 -7.25 -6.79 -31.23
CA ARG A 327 -7.29 -8.13 -31.83
C ARG A 327 -6.27 -8.27 -32.98
N GLU A 328 -6.14 -7.24 -33.78
CA GLU A 328 -5.13 -7.18 -34.87
C GLU A 328 -3.70 -7.15 -34.32
N LYS A 329 -3.48 -6.45 -33.18
CA LYS A 329 -2.15 -6.34 -32.54
C LYS A 329 -1.68 -7.65 -31.87
N VAL A 330 -2.61 -8.46 -31.36
CA VAL A 330 -2.31 -9.74 -30.69
C VAL A 330 -3.07 -10.91 -31.33
N PRO A 331 -2.78 -11.25 -32.57
CA PRO A 331 -3.53 -12.28 -33.33
C PRO A 331 -3.38 -13.70 -32.74
N MET A 332 -2.28 -13.97 -32.02
CA MET A 332 -1.99 -15.26 -31.41
C MET A 332 -2.70 -15.45 -30.04
N PHE A 333 -3.40 -14.42 -29.56
CA PHE A 333 -4.19 -14.53 -28.33
C PHE A 333 -5.34 -15.55 -28.58
N PRO A 334 -5.64 -16.48 -27.64
CA PRO A 334 -6.70 -17.47 -27.81
C PRO A 334 -8.08 -16.83 -27.58
N TRP A 335 -8.55 -16.11 -28.58
CA TRP A 335 -9.82 -15.39 -28.53
C TRP A 335 -10.99 -16.36 -28.35
N PRO A 336 -11.82 -16.23 -27.31
CA PRO A 336 -13.06 -16.98 -27.18
C PRO A 336 -14.04 -16.66 -28.32
N GLU A 337 -14.96 -17.60 -28.59
CA GLU A 337 -15.99 -17.44 -29.61
C GLU A 337 -16.78 -16.13 -29.44
N ARG A 338 -17.14 -15.80 -28.21
CA ARG A 338 -17.80 -14.52 -27.90
C ARG A 338 -16.78 -13.44 -27.53
N THR A 339 -16.08 -12.94 -28.52
CA THR A 339 -15.23 -11.75 -28.38
C THR A 339 -15.93 -10.55 -29.00
N VAL A 340 -16.25 -9.56 -28.15
CA VAL A 340 -17.03 -8.38 -28.52
C VAL A 340 -16.17 -7.12 -28.60
N ASP A 341 -16.45 -6.27 -29.59
CA ASP A 341 -15.80 -4.97 -29.70
C ASP A 341 -16.47 -3.93 -28.79
N LEU A 342 -15.70 -3.24 -27.98
CA LEU A 342 -16.20 -2.27 -27.01
C LEU A 342 -17.04 -1.16 -27.65
N ARG A 343 -16.65 -0.68 -28.83
CA ARG A 343 -17.37 0.40 -29.53
C ARG A 343 -18.71 -0.11 -30.08
N GLU A 344 -18.72 -1.32 -30.62
CA GLU A 344 -19.92 -1.98 -31.09
C GLU A 344 -20.89 -2.25 -29.93
N GLU A 345 -20.39 -2.73 -28.80
CA GLU A 345 -21.21 -2.97 -27.59
C GLU A 345 -21.83 -1.68 -27.04
N ILE A 346 -21.07 -0.57 -27.02
CA ILE A 346 -21.61 0.74 -26.64
C ILE A 346 -22.68 1.21 -27.64
N ALA A 347 -22.50 0.94 -28.93
CA ALA A 347 -23.51 1.28 -29.94
C ALA A 347 -24.77 0.42 -29.78
N LEU A 348 -24.64 -0.89 -29.57
CA LEU A 348 -25.73 -1.83 -29.28
C LEU A 348 -26.46 -1.49 -27.97
N ALA A 349 -25.76 -0.97 -26.99
CA ALA A 349 -26.34 -0.44 -25.75
C ALA A 349 -27.23 0.82 -26.00
N GLY A 350 -27.30 1.32 -27.23
CA GLY A 350 -28.07 2.52 -27.63
C GLY A 350 -27.19 3.78 -27.77
N GLY A 351 -25.88 3.67 -27.67
CA GLY A 351 -24.91 4.72 -27.94
C GLY A 351 -25.21 6.04 -27.17
N LYS A 352 -25.11 7.16 -27.86
CA LYS A 352 -25.34 8.49 -27.25
C LYS A 352 -26.78 8.66 -26.67
N ARG A 353 -27.77 7.99 -27.22
CA ARG A 353 -29.17 8.06 -26.72
C ARG A 353 -29.28 7.41 -25.33
N ALA A 354 -28.69 6.26 -25.14
CA ALA A 354 -28.67 5.57 -23.83
C ALA A 354 -27.78 6.26 -22.79
N MET A 355 -26.77 7.01 -23.22
CA MET A 355 -25.89 7.78 -22.32
C MET A 355 -26.56 9.08 -21.84
N LEU A 356 -27.45 9.70 -22.64
CA LEU A 356 -28.03 11.01 -22.34
C LEU A 356 -28.73 11.09 -20.97
N PRO A 357 -29.61 10.15 -20.58
CA PRO A 357 -30.24 10.19 -19.26
C PRO A 357 -29.22 10.17 -18.10
N TRP A 358 -28.11 9.41 -18.26
CA TRP A 358 -27.05 9.32 -17.25
C TRP A 358 -26.21 10.58 -17.20
N LEU A 359 -25.97 11.23 -18.33
CA LEU A 359 -25.33 12.55 -18.36
C LEU A 359 -26.17 13.58 -17.59
N ILE A 360 -27.46 13.64 -17.85
CA ILE A 360 -28.39 14.54 -17.15
C ILE A 360 -28.41 14.19 -15.65
N ALA A 361 -28.55 12.92 -15.30
CA ALA A 361 -28.57 12.46 -13.92
C ALA A 361 -27.29 12.81 -13.16
N ALA A 362 -26.13 12.71 -13.80
CA ALA A 362 -24.84 13.06 -13.19
C ALA A 362 -24.72 14.54 -12.82
N TRP A 363 -25.41 15.42 -13.52
CA TRP A 363 -25.41 16.86 -13.25
C TRP A 363 -26.51 17.30 -12.28
N LEU A 364 -27.68 16.67 -12.31
CA LEU A 364 -28.85 17.12 -11.57
C LEU A 364 -29.10 16.37 -10.26
N LEU A 365 -28.69 15.11 -10.16
CA LEU A 365 -28.98 14.30 -8.99
C LEU A 365 -27.85 14.35 -7.95
N PRO A 366 -28.18 14.24 -6.66
CA PRO A 366 -27.18 14.03 -5.63
C PRO A 366 -26.32 12.79 -5.92
N ASN A 367 -25.01 12.90 -5.75
CA ASN A 367 -24.07 11.81 -6.04
C ASN A 367 -24.40 10.50 -5.30
N GLN A 368 -25.11 10.58 -4.18
CA GLN A 368 -25.57 9.41 -3.40
C GLN A 368 -26.76 8.68 -4.03
N ALA A 369 -27.53 9.33 -4.91
CA ALA A 369 -28.69 8.75 -5.55
C ALA A 369 -28.33 7.87 -6.77
N LEU A 370 -27.25 8.23 -7.49
CA LEU A 370 -26.84 7.55 -8.72
C LEU A 370 -26.52 6.07 -8.57
N PRO A 371 -25.81 5.61 -7.54
CA PRO A 371 -25.63 4.17 -7.34
C PRO A 371 -26.95 3.42 -7.16
N ARG A 372 -27.92 4.00 -6.46
CA ARG A 372 -29.26 3.40 -6.27
C ARG A 372 -30.03 3.35 -7.59
N LEU A 373 -29.96 4.42 -8.40
CA LEU A 373 -30.60 4.47 -9.71
C LEU A 373 -30.00 3.44 -10.70
N LEU A 374 -28.71 3.12 -10.54
CA LEU A 374 -28.03 2.04 -11.27
C LEU A 374 -28.37 0.64 -10.72
N GLY A 375 -29.07 0.54 -9.60
CA GLY A 375 -29.34 -0.73 -8.93
C GLY A 375 -28.11 -1.36 -8.25
N LEU A 376 -27.09 -0.54 -7.94
CA LEU A 376 -25.87 -1.04 -7.32
C LEU A 376 -26.11 -1.40 -5.85
N PRO A 377 -25.54 -2.53 -5.36
CA PRO A 377 -25.59 -2.87 -3.95
C PRO A 377 -24.97 -1.76 -3.08
N HIS A 378 -25.54 -1.60 -1.89
CA HIS A 378 -25.00 -0.66 -0.91
C HIS A 378 -23.68 -1.16 -0.30
N THR A 379 -23.58 -2.46 -0.12
CA THR A 379 -22.43 -3.18 0.45
C THR A 379 -21.86 -4.15 -0.58
N GLY A 380 -20.56 -4.34 -0.58
CA GLY A 380 -19.85 -5.34 -1.37
C GLY A 380 -18.89 -6.16 -0.51
N ASP A 381 -18.32 -5.54 0.53
CA ASP A 381 -17.42 -6.14 1.51
C ASP A 381 -16.51 -7.24 0.91
N ARG A 382 -16.80 -8.50 1.22
CA ARG A 382 -16.00 -9.66 0.82
C ARG A 382 -16.42 -10.29 -0.51
N GLU A 383 -17.36 -9.68 -1.24
CA GLU A 383 -17.71 -10.12 -2.59
C GLU A 383 -16.57 -9.85 -3.57
N GLU A 384 -16.43 -10.72 -4.56
CA GLU A 384 -15.43 -10.63 -5.61
C GLU A 384 -15.64 -9.36 -6.47
N ALA A 385 -14.63 -8.52 -6.58
CA ALA A 385 -14.66 -7.27 -7.35
C ALA A 385 -13.67 -7.27 -8.53
N GLY A 386 -12.74 -8.20 -8.56
CA GLY A 386 -11.78 -8.40 -9.63
C GLY A 386 -11.02 -9.70 -9.47
N LEU A 387 -10.58 -10.24 -10.58
CA LEU A 387 -9.74 -11.45 -10.62
C LEU A 387 -8.49 -11.14 -11.44
N LEU A 388 -7.32 -11.37 -10.85
CA LEU A 388 -6.04 -11.21 -11.53
C LEU A 388 -5.27 -12.52 -11.51
N PHE A 389 -4.56 -12.81 -12.60
CA PHE A 389 -3.74 -14.00 -12.69
C PHE A 389 -2.27 -13.68 -12.45
N THR A 390 -1.63 -14.53 -11.64
CA THR A 390 -0.18 -14.49 -11.40
C THR A 390 0.47 -15.78 -11.92
N SER A 391 1.74 -15.68 -12.33
CA SER A 391 2.51 -16.87 -12.72
C SER A 391 2.74 -17.76 -11.51
N GLY A 392 2.18 -18.96 -11.52
CA GLY A 392 2.42 -19.96 -10.48
C GLY A 392 3.83 -20.56 -10.59
N SER A 393 4.42 -20.94 -9.47
CA SER A 393 5.67 -21.71 -9.43
C SER A 393 5.56 -23.07 -10.12
N SER A 394 4.35 -23.63 -10.17
CA SER A 394 4.01 -24.90 -10.85
C SER A 394 3.78 -24.79 -12.36
N GLY A 395 3.80 -23.59 -12.93
CA GLY A 395 3.59 -23.33 -14.37
C GLY A 395 2.15 -22.97 -14.75
N GLU A 396 1.11 -23.39 -14.02
CA GLU A 396 -0.25 -22.91 -14.21
C GLU A 396 -0.48 -21.56 -13.52
N PRO A 397 -1.23 -20.64 -14.15
CA PRO A 397 -1.57 -19.36 -13.54
C PRO A 397 -2.49 -19.55 -12.33
N LYS A 398 -2.28 -18.72 -11.28
CA LYS A 398 -3.14 -18.69 -10.09
C LYS A 398 -4.09 -17.50 -10.18
N GLY A 399 -5.38 -17.74 -9.99
CA GLY A 399 -6.39 -16.68 -9.94
C GLY A 399 -6.47 -16.06 -8.55
N VAL A 400 -5.98 -14.84 -8.39
CA VAL A 400 -6.05 -14.07 -7.14
C VAL A 400 -7.39 -13.36 -7.07
N VAL A 401 -8.24 -13.77 -6.14
CA VAL A 401 -9.57 -13.17 -5.94
C VAL A 401 -9.42 -11.89 -5.12
N LEU A 402 -9.74 -10.74 -5.72
CA LEU A 402 -9.76 -9.45 -5.07
C LEU A 402 -11.19 -9.02 -4.78
N THR A 403 -11.50 -8.81 -3.49
CA THR A 403 -12.83 -8.39 -3.05
C THR A 403 -12.98 -6.86 -3.12
N HIS A 404 -14.23 -6.38 -3.05
CA HIS A 404 -14.50 -4.94 -2.90
C HIS A 404 -13.72 -4.37 -1.72
N ARG A 405 -13.72 -5.08 -0.58
CA ARG A 405 -12.99 -4.70 0.62
C ARG A 405 -11.49 -4.56 0.37
N ASN A 406 -10.86 -5.52 -0.30
CA ASN A 406 -9.42 -5.50 -0.56
C ASN A 406 -8.99 -4.27 -1.36
N ILE A 407 -9.69 -3.99 -2.48
CA ILE A 407 -9.37 -2.86 -3.35
C ILE A 407 -9.65 -1.53 -2.63
N LEU A 408 -10.82 -1.40 -1.97
CA LEU A 408 -11.17 -0.20 -1.21
C LEU A 408 -10.24 0.05 -0.03
N ALA A 409 -9.78 -1.02 0.64
CA ALA A 409 -8.81 -0.93 1.72
C ALA A 409 -7.48 -0.34 1.22
N ASN A 410 -6.93 -0.90 0.14
CA ASN A 410 -5.66 -0.42 -0.39
C ASN A 410 -5.75 1.03 -0.89
N CYS A 411 -6.84 1.39 -1.56
CA CYS A 411 -7.09 2.77 -1.94
C CYS A 411 -7.23 3.72 -0.73
N ALA A 412 -7.93 3.29 0.34
CA ALA A 412 -8.08 4.07 1.56
C ALA A 412 -6.78 4.20 2.36
N GLN A 413 -5.94 3.15 2.36
CA GLN A 413 -4.60 3.16 2.96
C GLN A 413 -3.71 4.19 2.28
N LEU A 414 -3.63 4.17 0.96
CA LEU A 414 -2.83 5.12 0.18
C LEU A 414 -3.31 6.56 0.35
N SER A 415 -4.62 6.79 0.37
CA SER A 415 -5.16 8.14 0.63
C SER A 415 -4.87 8.65 2.03
N SER A 416 -4.70 7.73 3.00
CA SER A 416 -4.33 8.08 4.38
C SER A 416 -2.88 8.56 4.50
N LEU A 417 -2.04 8.39 3.49
CA LEU A 417 -0.68 8.93 3.47
C LEU A 417 -0.66 10.43 3.12
N SER A 418 -1.73 10.95 2.51
CA SER A 418 -1.83 12.36 2.06
C SER A 418 -0.71 12.80 1.09
N VAL A 419 -0.10 11.84 0.40
CA VAL A 419 0.99 12.10 -0.56
C VAL A 419 0.45 12.58 -1.90
N LEU A 420 -0.78 12.16 -2.27
CA LEU A 420 -1.43 12.51 -3.52
C LEU A 420 -2.53 13.56 -3.26
N PRO A 421 -2.35 14.82 -3.69
CA PRO A 421 -3.41 15.81 -3.61
C PRO A 421 -4.56 15.49 -4.58
N ASP A 422 -5.75 16.02 -4.32
CA ASP A 422 -6.93 15.91 -5.21
C ASP A 422 -6.67 16.48 -6.63
N THR A 423 -5.66 17.32 -6.77
CA THR A 423 -5.22 17.93 -8.03
C THR A 423 -4.20 17.10 -8.79
N ALA A 424 -3.78 15.94 -8.24
CA ALA A 424 -2.79 15.08 -8.88
C ALA A 424 -3.24 14.64 -10.27
N THR A 425 -2.30 14.64 -11.20
CA THR A 425 -2.45 14.10 -12.55
C THR A 425 -1.54 12.87 -12.65
N LEU A 426 -2.16 11.70 -12.64
CA LEU A 426 -1.46 10.42 -12.65
C LEU A 426 -1.19 9.95 -14.08
N LEU A 427 0.06 9.66 -14.43
CA LEU A 427 0.36 8.97 -15.68
C LEU A 427 0.10 7.47 -15.55
N ALA A 428 -0.78 6.94 -16.38
CA ALA A 428 -1.20 5.54 -16.41
C ALA A 428 -0.70 4.88 -17.71
N CYS A 429 0.42 4.17 -17.62
CA CYS A 429 0.96 3.35 -18.68
C CYS A 429 1.10 1.87 -18.28
N LEU A 430 0.93 1.56 -16.99
CA LEU A 430 1.07 0.19 -16.47
C LEU A 430 -0.09 -0.69 -16.95
N PRO A 431 0.18 -1.95 -17.34
CA PRO A 431 -0.86 -2.89 -17.74
C PRO A 431 -1.88 -3.14 -16.62
N ILE A 432 -3.18 -3.07 -16.96
CA ILE A 432 -4.28 -3.24 -15.99
C ILE A 432 -4.43 -4.71 -15.53
N PHE A 433 -3.88 -5.66 -16.26
CA PHE A 433 -3.85 -7.07 -15.85
C PHE A 433 -2.81 -7.35 -14.74
N HIS A 434 -1.98 -6.38 -14.38
CA HIS A 434 -1.15 -6.40 -13.18
C HIS A 434 -1.80 -5.58 -12.06
N SER A 435 -1.73 -6.08 -10.83
CA SER A 435 -2.34 -5.45 -9.65
C SER A 435 -1.90 -4.01 -9.44
N PHE A 436 -0.67 -3.65 -9.80
CA PHE A 436 -0.16 -2.29 -9.72
C PHE A 436 -0.92 -1.35 -10.68
N GLY A 437 -1.09 -1.73 -11.95
CA GLY A 437 -1.94 -1.01 -12.88
C GLY A 437 -3.41 -1.02 -12.48
N PHE A 438 -3.93 -2.19 -12.08
CA PHE A 438 -5.33 -2.38 -11.74
C PHE A 438 -5.80 -1.51 -10.57
N THR A 439 -5.06 -1.48 -9.47
CA THR A 439 -5.49 -0.69 -8.31
C THR A 439 -5.05 0.76 -8.41
N ILE A 440 -3.78 1.03 -8.73
CA ILE A 440 -3.20 2.37 -8.61
C ILE A 440 -3.58 3.26 -9.78
N THR A 441 -3.63 2.72 -11.01
CA THR A 441 -3.89 3.55 -12.20
C THR A 441 -5.32 3.48 -12.72
N LEU A 442 -6.14 2.53 -12.22
CA LEU A 442 -7.53 2.39 -12.59
C LEU A 442 -8.48 2.76 -11.42
N TRP A 443 -8.50 1.98 -10.32
CA TRP A 443 -9.51 2.15 -9.27
C TRP A 443 -9.23 3.33 -8.35
N TYR A 444 -7.99 3.54 -7.94
CA TYR A 444 -7.63 4.65 -7.05
C TYR A 444 -8.06 6.02 -7.61
N PRO A 445 -7.73 6.39 -8.87
CA PRO A 445 -8.15 7.67 -9.44
C PRO A 445 -9.67 7.82 -9.54
N LEU A 446 -10.37 6.73 -9.88
CA LEU A 446 -11.84 6.74 -9.98
C LEU A 446 -12.51 7.00 -8.61
N ILE A 447 -11.95 6.47 -7.52
CA ILE A 447 -12.48 6.65 -6.17
C ILE A 447 -12.16 8.05 -5.64
N TRP A 448 -10.94 8.54 -5.85
CA TRP A 448 -10.46 9.80 -5.26
C TRP A 448 -10.63 11.01 -6.18
N GLY A 449 -10.94 10.81 -7.45
CA GLY A 449 -11.20 11.88 -8.40
C GLY A 449 -9.94 12.55 -8.94
N CYS A 450 -8.80 11.86 -8.94
CA CYS A 450 -7.58 12.31 -9.60
C CYS A 450 -7.75 12.27 -11.11
N ARG A 451 -7.07 13.17 -11.83
CA ARG A 451 -6.97 13.10 -13.28
C ARG A 451 -6.01 12.01 -13.70
N VAL A 452 -6.32 11.33 -14.79
CA VAL A 452 -5.45 10.28 -15.35
C VAL A 452 -5.06 10.65 -16.77
N VAL A 453 -3.78 10.56 -17.10
CA VAL A 453 -3.26 10.62 -18.48
C VAL A 453 -2.86 9.22 -18.87
N THR A 454 -3.47 8.67 -19.92
CA THR A 454 -3.21 7.28 -20.32
C THR A 454 -2.26 7.21 -21.53
N VAL A 455 -1.31 6.27 -21.45
CA VAL A 455 -0.44 5.85 -22.56
C VAL A 455 -0.58 4.33 -22.69
N PRO A 456 -0.75 3.76 -23.90
CA PRO A 456 -1.16 2.37 -24.07
C PRO A 456 -0.11 1.33 -23.64
N SER A 457 1.15 1.72 -23.52
CA SER A 457 2.24 0.81 -23.19
C SER A 457 3.36 1.51 -22.41
N PRO A 458 3.93 0.86 -21.40
CA PRO A 458 5.13 1.36 -20.70
C PRO A 458 6.40 1.26 -21.58
N LEU A 459 6.34 0.55 -22.69
CA LEU A 459 7.45 0.34 -23.64
C LEU A 459 7.58 1.47 -24.67
N GLU A 460 6.82 2.54 -24.52
CA GLU A 460 6.85 3.72 -25.40
C GLU A 460 7.42 4.95 -24.65
N PRO A 461 8.70 4.96 -24.25
CA PRO A 461 9.25 5.96 -23.33
C PRO A 461 9.15 7.39 -23.86
N ARG A 462 9.37 7.65 -25.17
CA ARG A 462 9.24 8.99 -25.72
C ARG A 462 7.79 9.51 -25.64
N ARG A 463 6.83 8.65 -25.99
CA ARG A 463 5.40 8.99 -25.89
C ARG A 463 4.97 9.28 -24.45
N ILE A 464 5.56 8.58 -23.48
CA ILE A 464 5.34 8.83 -22.04
C ILE A 464 5.90 10.20 -21.65
N VAL A 465 7.13 10.53 -22.05
CA VAL A 465 7.74 11.84 -21.78
C VAL A 465 6.91 12.97 -22.37
N ASP A 466 6.49 12.82 -23.66
CA ASP A 466 5.62 13.80 -24.31
C ASP A 466 4.27 13.95 -23.58
N ALA A 467 3.68 12.84 -23.10
CA ALA A 467 2.46 12.88 -22.33
C ALA A 467 2.64 13.59 -20.97
N ILE A 468 3.76 13.39 -20.29
CA ILE A 468 4.09 14.09 -19.03
C ILE A 468 4.20 15.59 -19.28
N ARG A 469 4.96 15.99 -20.29
CA ARG A 469 5.19 17.39 -20.61
C ARG A 469 3.89 18.11 -21.02
N ASP A 470 3.16 17.55 -21.99
CA ASP A 470 2.01 18.17 -22.64
C ASP A 470 0.80 18.23 -21.72
N GLU A 471 0.57 17.20 -20.90
CA GLU A 471 -0.61 17.11 -20.01
C GLU A 471 -0.30 17.47 -18.56
N HIS A 472 0.94 17.92 -18.29
CA HIS A 472 1.40 18.30 -16.95
C HIS A 472 1.13 17.20 -15.89
N ALA A 473 1.53 15.96 -16.21
CA ALA A 473 1.45 14.87 -15.25
C ALA A 473 2.34 15.16 -14.04
N THR A 474 1.82 14.89 -12.83
CA THR A 474 2.52 15.16 -11.57
C THR A 474 2.99 13.88 -10.88
N VAL A 475 2.42 12.73 -11.24
CA VAL A 475 2.71 11.44 -10.62
C VAL A 475 3.04 10.41 -11.68
N LEU A 476 4.19 9.76 -11.52
CA LEU A 476 4.62 8.62 -12.32
C LEU A 476 4.82 7.41 -11.44
N VAL A 477 4.20 6.28 -11.81
CA VAL A 477 4.39 5.00 -11.12
C VAL A 477 4.85 3.93 -12.09
N GLY A 478 5.81 3.09 -11.68
CA GLY A 478 6.32 2.05 -12.57
C GLY A 478 7.32 1.10 -11.92
N ALA A 479 7.66 0.02 -12.62
CA ALA A 479 8.79 -0.81 -12.26
C ALA A 479 10.10 -0.16 -12.76
N PRO A 480 11.25 -0.40 -12.13
CA PRO A 480 12.55 0.10 -12.58
C PRO A 480 12.82 -0.17 -14.06
N THR A 481 12.47 -1.37 -14.54
CA THR A 481 12.57 -1.78 -15.94
C THR A 481 11.84 -0.83 -16.90
N PHE A 482 10.71 -0.24 -16.50
CA PHE A 482 9.97 0.73 -17.31
C PHE A 482 10.41 2.18 -17.05
N LEU A 483 10.81 2.50 -15.83
CA LEU A 483 11.24 3.86 -15.46
C LEU A 483 12.59 4.23 -16.10
N ARG A 484 13.54 3.29 -16.16
CA ARG A 484 14.88 3.52 -16.73
C ARG A 484 14.84 4.09 -18.16
N PRO A 485 14.14 3.48 -19.15
CA PRO A 485 14.05 4.03 -20.50
C PRO A 485 13.38 5.41 -20.55
N ILE A 486 12.39 5.68 -19.67
CA ILE A 486 11.72 6.98 -19.60
C ILE A 486 12.70 8.06 -19.17
N PHE A 487 13.44 7.88 -18.07
CA PHE A 487 14.40 8.86 -17.57
C PHE A 487 15.61 9.02 -18.51
N LYS A 488 16.04 7.93 -19.18
CA LYS A 488 17.11 8.00 -20.18
C LYS A 488 16.69 8.84 -21.39
N LYS A 489 15.45 8.70 -21.88
CA LYS A 489 14.91 9.39 -23.05
C LYS A 489 14.47 10.82 -22.79
N ALA A 490 14.14 11.18 -21.58
CA ALA A 490 13.73 12.53 -21.21
C ALA A 490 14.94 13.47 -21.22
N GLU A 491 14.77 14.65 -21.81
CA GLU A 491 15.73 15.74 -21.71
C GLU A 491 15.54 16.52 -20.40
N PRO A 492 16.58 17.25 -19.91
CA PRO A 492 16.45 18.09 -18.74
C PRO A 492 15.28 19.07 -18.86
N GLY A 493 14.42 19.10 -17.83
CA GLY A 493 13.24 19.97 -17.78
C GLY A 493 11.95 19.41 -18.42
N GLU A 494 11.99 18.33 -19.23
CA GLU A 494 10.77 17.72 -19.78
C GLU A 494 9.88 17.08 -18.68
N LEU A 495 10.49 16.64 -17.58
CA LEU A 495 9.81 16.01 -16.45
C LEU A 495 9.54 16.98 -15.28
N ARG A 496 9.70 18.27 -15.47
CA ARG A 496 9.61 19.30 -14.38
C ARG A 496 8.27 19.34 -13.63
N THR A 497 7.22 18.76 -14.21
CA THR A 497 5.89 18.71 -13.61
C THR A 497 5.70 17.51 -12.68
N ILE A 498 6.63 16.57 -12.69
CA ILE A 498 6.58 15.39 -11.84
C ILE A 498 6.98 15.77 -10.41
N ASP A 499 6.03 15.64 -9.49
CA ASP A 499 6.21 15.84 -8.05
C ASP A 499 6.51 14.54 -7.32
N LEU A 500 6.05 13.41 -7.87
CA LEU A 500 6.14 12.11 -7.22
C LEU A 500 6.45 10.99 -8.21
N VAL A 501 7.51 10.24 -7.95
CA VAL A 501 7.79 8.98 -8.64
C VAL A 501 7.81 7.84 -7.64
N VAL A 502 7.00 6.80 -7.89
CA VAL A 502 7.00 5.59 -7.06
C VAL A 502 7.39 4.38 -7.90
N SER A 503 8.45 3.71 -7.45
CA SER A 503 8.92 2.45 -8.02
C SER A 503 8.43 1.26 -7.21
N GLY A 504 7.94 0.22 -7.88
CA GLY A 504 7.48 -1.01 -7.23
C GLY A 504 7.65 -2.24 -8.13
N ALA A 505 7.26 -3.39 -7.63
CA ALA A 505 7.33 -4.71 -8.28
C ALA A 505 8.74 -5.29 -8.48
N GLU A 506 9.79 -4.48 -8.41
CA GLU A 506 11.20 -4.87 -8.55
C GLU A 506 12.05 -4.04 -7.57
N ARG A 507 13.25 -4.53 -7.25
CA ARG A 507 14.21 -3.75 -6.47
C ARG A 507 14.68 -2.54 -7.28
N LEU A 508 14.71 -1.37 -6.66
CA LEU A 508 15.23 -0.16 -7.30
C LEU A 508 16.76 -0.20 -7.37
N PRO A 509 17.35 -0.24 -8.57
CA PRO A 509 18.81 -0.17 -8.73
C PRO A 509 19.35 1.19 -8.29
N ARG A 510 20.49 1.18 -7.62
CA ARG A 510 21.11 2.40 -7.09
C ARG A 510 21.54 3.36 -8.21
N ASP A 511 22.09 2.85 -9.29
CA ASP A 511 22.48 3.62 -10.45
C ASP A 511 21.31 4.36 -11.11
N LEU A 512 20.13 3.72 -11.19
CA LEU A 512 18.92 4.37 -11.68
C LEU A 512 18.48 5.53 -10.77
N TYR A 513 18.52 5.31 -9.45
CA TYR A 513 18.17 6.35 -8.49
C TYR A 513 19.11 7.55 -8.60
N ASP A 514 20.44 7.31 -8.58
CA ASP A 514 21.45 8.36 -8.61
C ASP A 514 21.41 9.12 -9.97
N ALA A 515 21.33 8.42 -11.10
CA ALA A 515 21.24 9.05 -12.42
C ALA A 515 19.96 9.90 -12.60
N THR A 516 18.82 9.46 -12.03
CA THR A 516 17.57 10.21 -12.09
C THR A 516 17.65 11.47 -11.24
N LEU A 517 18.22 11.35 -10.03
CA LEU A 517 18.41 12.49 -9.13
C LEU A 517 19.37 13.52 -9.72
N GLU A 518 20.48 13.09 -10.30
CA GLU A 518 21.48 13.98 -10.92
C GLU A 518 20.93 14.70 -12.16
N LYS A 519 20.31 13.96 -13.09
CA LYS A 519 19.86 14.50 -14.37
C LYS A 519 18.58 15.33 -14.28
N HIS A 520 17.63 14.89 -13.46
CA HIS A 520 16.27 15.43 -13.44
C HIS A 520 15.88 16.08 -12.11
N HIS A 521 16.71 15.96 -11.06
CA HIS A 521 16.40 16.37 -9.66
C HIS A 521 15.14 15.70 -9.11
N ILE A 522 14.84 14.49 -9.57
CA ILE A 522 13.69 13.70 -9.17
C ILE A 522 14.17 12.52 -8.32
N GLU A 523 13.59 12.37 -7.14
CA GLU A 523 13.80 11.19 -6.29
C GLU A 523 12.79 10.10 -6.62
N ILE A 524 13.26 8.86 -6.73
CA ILE A 524 12.40 7.69 -6.89
C ILE A 524 12.14 7.09 -5.52
N LEU A 525 10.88 7.07 -5.09
CA LEU A 525 10.45 6.42 -3.86
C LEU A 525 10.12 4.96 -4.13
N GLN A 526 10.59 4.07 -3.27
CA GLN A 526 10.33 2.64 -3.44
C GLN A 526 9.15 2.18 -2.58
N GLY A 527 8.30 1.32 -3.15
CA GLY A 527 7.22 0.64 -2.46
C GLY A 527 7.28 -0.88 -2.69
N TYR A 528 6.59 -1.62 -1.84
CA TYR A 528 6.49 -3.07 -1.89
C TYR A 528 5.04 -3.53 -1.83
N GLY A 529 4.78 -4.62 -2.53
CA GLY A 529 3.49 -5.27 -2.51
C GLY A 529 3.41 -6.46 -3.46
N LEU A 530 2.32 -7.16 -3.32
CA LEU A 530 2.00 -8.40 -4.03
C LEU A 530 0.59 -8.31 -4.61
N THR A 531 0.26 -9.11 -5.60
CA THR A 531 -1.11 -9.18 -6.09
C THR A 531 -2.08 -9.54 -4.97
N GLU A 532 -1.66 -10.43 -4.08
CA GLU A 532 -2.35 -10.88 -2.89
C GLU A 532 -2.56 -9.79 -1.82
N THR A 533 -1.90 -8.65 -1.94
CA THR A 533 -2.07 -7.47 -1.04
C THR A 533 -2.71 -6.26 -1.72
N SER A 534 -3.22 -6.38 -2.93
CA SER A 534 -4.13 -5.46 -3.66
C SER A 534 -3.59 -4.10 -4.16
N PRO A 535 -2.33 -3.79 -4.50
CA PRO A 535 -1.16 -4.58 -4.26
C PRO A 535 -0.28 -4.09 -3.09
N VAL A 536 -0.40 -2.80 -2.65
CA VAL A 536 0.62 -2.12 -1.84
C VAL A 536 0.55 -2.53 -0.39
N SER A 537 1.69 -2.88 0.19
CA SER A 537 1.85 -3.21 1.61
C SER A 537 2.67 -2.17 2.36
N SER A 538 3.70 -1.63 1.72
CA SER A 538 4.54 -0.57 2.29
C SER A 538 5.02 0.39 1.19
N VAL A 539 5.34 1.62 1.58
CA VAL A 539 5.86 2.64 0.66
C VAL A 539 6.64 3.71 1.40
N ASN A 540 7.71 4.17 0.79
CA ASN A 540 8.41 5.39 1.18
C ASN A 540 7.56 6.63 0.80
N GLN A 541 7.65 7.67 1.61
CA GLN A 541 7.02 8.96 1.37
C GLN A 541 8.07 10.06 1.35
N PRO A 542 7.83 11.22 0.72
CA PRO A 542 8.69 12.38 0.91
C PRO A 542 8.84 12.72 2.39
N HIS A 543 9.99 13.27 2.78
CA HIS A 543 10.13 13.82 4.13
C HIS A 543 9.11 14.94 4.32
N PRO A 544 8.26 14.89 5.36
CA PRO A 544 7.35 15.99 5.63
C PRO A 544 8.15 17.23 6.04
N PRO A 545 7.78 18.44 5.57
CA PRO A 545 8.45 19.67 5.96
C PRO A 545 8.29 19.94 7.46
N LEU A 546 9.23 20.68 8.03
CA LEU A 546 9.15 21.10 9.43
C LEU A 546 7.93 22.02 9.64
N LEU A 547 7.19 21.82 10.73
CA LEU A 547 6.07 22.68 11.11
C LEU A 547 6.55 24.00 11.71
N THR A 548 7.59 23.91 12.53
CA THR A 548 8.27 25.04 13.17
C THR A 548 9.76 24.80 13.12
N ARG A 549 10.57 25.84 13.42
CA ARG A 549 12.04 25.71 13.48
C ARG A 549 12.51 24.77 14.60
N THR A 550 11.69 24.57 15.63
CA THR A 550 11.97 23.69 16.78
C THR A 550 11.41 22.28 16.60
N SER A 551 10.61 22.01 15.54
CA SER A 551 10.06 20.68 15.31
C SER A 551 11.15 19.68 14.94
N GLU A 552 11.15 18.51 15.57
CA GLU A 552 12.03 17.41 15.17
C GLU A 552 11.71 16.96 13.73
N PRO A 553 12.72 16.69 12.90
CA PRO A 553 12.53 16.12 11.56
C PRO A 553 11.84 14.75 11.64
N GLN A 554 10.88 14.52 10.76
CA GLN A 554 10.31 13.17 10.58
C GLN A 554 10.83 12.56 9.29
N ILE A 555 11.24 11.30 9.38
CA ILE A 555 11.76 10.55 8.26
C ILE A 555 10.58 9.92 7.53
N GLY A 556 10.34 10.30 6.26
CA GLY A 556 9.30 9.71 5.40
C GLY A 556 9.84 8.59 4.50
N LYS A 557 11.14 8.62 4.19
CA LYS A 557 11.82 7.67 3.29
C LYS A 557 13.16 7.22 3.84
N ARG A 558 13.58 6.04 3.42
CA ARG A 558 14.92 5.50 3.66
C ARG A 558 15.38 4.76 2.42
N LEU A 559 16.52 5.16 1.87
CA LEU A 559 17.10 4.52 0.70
C LEU A 559 17.48 3.06 1.03
N GLY A 560 17.20 2.14 0.10
CA GLY A 560 17.39 0.71 0.31
C GLY A 560 16.24 0.02 1.08
N SER A 561 15.26 0.79 1.57
CA SER A 561 14.03 0.24 2.14
C SER A 561 12.85 0.41 1.17
N VAL A 562 11.81 -0.38 1.39
CA VAL A 562 10.52 -0.26 0.71
C VAL A 562 9.50 0.58 1.50
N GLY A 563 9.96 1.34 2.49
CA GLY A 563 9.14 2.22 3.31
C GLY A 563 8.51 1.52 4.51
N ARG A 564 7.61 2.24 5.19
CA ARG A 564 6.83 1.71 6.31
C ARG A 564 5.55 1.06 5.81
N LEU A 565 5.01 0.14 6.62
CA LEU A 565 3.70 -0.47 6.36
C LEU A 565 2.62 0.59 6.18
N LEU A 566 1.67 0.32 5.28
CA LEU A 566 0.49 1.16 5.13
C LEU A 566 -0.37 1.16 6.41
N PRO A 567 -1.10 2.26 6.70
CA PRO A 567 -2.03 2.29 7.81
C PRO A 567 -3.02 1.11 7.78
N GLY A 568 -3.23 0.45 8.91
CA GLY A 568 -4.10 -0.73 8.99
C GLY A 568 -3.47 -2.03 8.46
N MET A 569 -2.16 -2.06 8.30
CA MET A 569 -1.39 -3.28 8.09
C MET A 569 -0.49 -3.59 9.28
N THR A 570 -0.28 -4.87 9.48
CA THR A 570 0.67 -5.40 10.46
C THR A 570 1.50 -6.51 9.84
N ALA A 571 2.69 -6.74 10.37
CA ALA A 571 3.62 -7.75 9.88
C ALA A 571 4.28 -8.50 11.03
N ARG A 572 4.77 -9.71 10.72
CA ARG A 572 5.68 -10.49 11.56
C ARG A 572 6.89 -10.89 10.75
N ILE A 573 8.02 -10.97 11.40
CA ILE A 573 9.23 -11.60 10.88
C ILE A 573 9.37 -12.95 11.57
N VAL A 574 9.44 -14.02 10.78
CA VAL A 574 9.49 -15.39 11.30
C VAL A 574 10.64 -16.18 10.68
N ASP A 575 11.05 -17.21 11.35
CA ASP A 575 11.93 -18.23 10.78
C ASP A 575 11.24 -18.93 9.60
N PRO A 576 11.86 -19.04 8.42
CA PRO A 576 11.23 -19.60 7.25
C PRO A 576 10.91 -21.11 7.35
N ASP A 577 11.65 -21.85 8.17
CA ASP A 577 11.50 -23.30 8.33
C ASP A 577 10.53 -23.66 9.48
N THR A 578 10.68 -23.01 10.63
CA THR A 578 9.92 -23.31 11.86
C THR A 578 8.72 -22.42 12.10
N PHE A 579 8.64 -21.27 11.43
CA PHE A 579 7.66 -20.18 11.65
C PHE A 579 7.72 -19.57 13.05
N ALA A 580 8.77 -19.84 13.81
CA ALA A 580 9.01 -19.18 15.09
C ALA A 580 9.20 -17.66 14.87
N GLU A 581 8.54 -16.83 15.68
CA GLU A 581 8.68 -15.38 15.60
C GLU A 581 10.12 -14.96 15.93
N ARG A 582 10.69 -14.10 15.09
CA ARG A 582 12.01 -13.48 15.24
C ARG A 582 11.85 -12.02 15.64
N ARG A 583 12.92 -11.38 16.08
CA ARG A 583 12.94 -9.93 16.25
C ARG A 583 12.68 -9.26 14.91
N ALA A 584 11.99 -8.15 14.94
CA ALA A 584 11.68 -7.40 13.72
C ALA A 584 12.93 -6.92 12.96
N SER A 585 14.05 -6.70 13.69
CA SER A 585 15.37 -6.33 13.14
C SER A 585 16.14 -7.48 12.51
N ASP A 586 15.79 -8.73 12.85
CA ASP A 586 16.46 -9.91 12.33
C ASP A 586 15.92 -10.24 10.93
N GLN A 587 16.76 -10.86 10.11
CA GLN A 587 16.32 -11.38 8.82
C GLN A 587 15.37 -12.57 9.01
N GLY A 588 14.23 -12.55 8.33
CA GLY A 588 13.30 -13.66 8.34
C GLY A 588 12.22 -13.52 7.27
N MET A 589 11.34 -14.50 7.19
CA MET A 589 10.21 -14.48 6.27
C MET A 589 9.13 -13.51 6.77
N ILE A 590 8.63 -12.72 5.86
CA ILE A 590 7.62 -11.69 6.14
C ILE A 590 6.24 -12.33 6.09
N LEU A 591 5.50 -12.20 7.18
CA LEU A 591 4.07 -12.48 7.23
C LEU A 591 3.30 -11.15 7.27
N LEU A 592 2.21 -11.06 6.53
CA LEU A 592 1.38 -9.84 6.44
C LEU A 592 -0.07 -10.11 6.86
N ARG A 593 -0.69 -9.10 7.49
CA ARG A 593 -2.13 -9.08 7.76
C ARG A 593 -2.67 -7.66 7.58
N GLY A 594 -3.87 -7.55 6.98
CA GLY A 594 -4.54 -6.27 6.74
C GLY A 594 -5.80 -6.46 5.89
N ALA A 595 -6.65 -5.45 5.86
CA ALA A 595 -7.90 -5.48 5.09
C ALA A 595 -7.71 -5.57 3.57
N ASN A 596 -6.53 -5.21 3.08
CA ASN A 596 -6.12 -5.30 1.67
C ASN A 596 -5.53 -6.67 1.29
N VAL A 597 -5.30 -7.56 2.25
CA VAL A 597 -4.83 -8.93 1.98
C VAL A 597 -5.99 -9.76 1.45
N PHE A 598 -5.77 -10.49 0.38
CA PHE A 598 -6.79 -11.33 -0.28
C PHE A 598 -7.30 -12.45 0.62
N GLY A 599 -8.42 -13.07 0.22
CA GLY A 599 -8.99 -14.18 0.96
C GLY A 599 -8.57 -15.57 0.47
N GLY A 600 -7.97 -15.65 -0.73
CA GLY A 600 -7.53 -16.91 -1.31
C GLY A 600 -7.50 -16.92 -2.83
N TYR A 601 -7.04 -18.03 -3.38
CA TYR A 601 -7.00 -18.29 -4.81
C TYR A 601 -8.32 -18.91 -5.30
N LEU A 602 -8.70 -18.57 -6.52
CA LEU A 602 -9.91 -19.06 -7.15
C LEU A 602 -9.87 -20.60 -7.31
N ASP A 603 -10.87 -21.25 -6.73
CA ASP A 603 -11.08 -22.71 -6.82
C ASP A 603 -9.84 -23.56 -6.43
N ASP A 604 -8.96 -23.00 -5.59
CA ASP A 604 -7.73 -23.65 -5.13
C ASP A 604 -7.58 -23.56 -3.60
N PRO A 605 -8.37 -24.33 -2.84
CA PRO A 605 -8.34 -24.29 -1.37
C PRO A 605 -7.02 -24.78 -0.78
N GLU A 606 -6.32 -25.71 -1.46
CA GLU A 606 -5.04 -26.25 -0.99
C GLU A 606 -3.95 -25.18 -1.02
N LYS A 607 -3.78 -24.50 -2.18
CA LYS A 607 -2.82 -23.38 -2.27
C LYS A 607 -3.23 -22.20 -1.40
N THR A 608 -4.53 -21.96 -1.24
CA THR A 608 -5.02 -20.96 -0.30
C THR A 608 -4.58 -21.28 1.12
N ALA A 609 -4.84 -22.48 1.60
CA ALA A 609 -4.43 -22.93 2.94
C ALA A 609 -2.91 -22.86 3.11
N ALA A 610 -2.13 -23.29 2.12
CA ALA A 610 -0.67 -23.21 2.15
C ALA A 610 -0.11 -21.78 2.17
N SER A 611 -0.90 -20.80 1.73
CA SER A 611 -0.51 -19.38 1.71
C SER A 611 -0.84 -18.63 3.00
N PHE A 612 -1.48 -19.30 3.96
CA PHE A 612 -1.84 -18.69 5.24
C PHE A 612 -1.34 -19.54 6.43
N ARG A 613 -0.91 -18.86 7.47
CA ARG A 613 -0.55 -19.46 8.75
C ARG A 613 -1.22 -18.65 9.86
N GLU A 614 -2.14 -19.27 10.61
CA GLU A 614 -2.87 -18.61 11.71
C GLU A 614 -3.49 -17.24 11.32
N GLY A 615 -4.02 -17.15 10.10
CA GLY A 615 -4.60 -15.91 9.56
C GLY A 615 -3.59 -14.86 9.05
N TRP A 616 -2.30 -15.20 9.02
CA TRP A 616 -1.25 -14.40 8.40
C TRP A 616 -0.96 -14.90 6.99
N PHE A 617 -0.87 -13.97 6.06
CA PHE A 617 -0.44 -14.28 4.70
C PHE A 617 1.08 -14.47 4.65
N VAL A 618 1.50 -15.62 4.16
CA VAL A 618 2.91 -16.00 3.99
C VAL A 618 3.39 -15.46 2.64
N THR A 619 4.21 -14.40 2.67
CA THR A 619 4.63 -13.71 1.44
C THR A 619 5.62 -14.51 0.60
N GLY A 620 6.43 -15.36 1.24
CA GLY A 620 7.58 -15.99 0.64
C GLY A 620 8.75 -15.03 0.41
N ASP A 621 8.66 -13.79 0.86
CA ASP A 621 9.72 -12.80 0.78
C ASP A 621 10.45 -12.70 2.12
N LEU A 622 11.77 -12.57 2.09
CA LEU A 622 12.63 -12.37 3.25
C LEU A 622 12.93 -10.88 3.43
N GLY A 623 12.95 -10.43 4.67
CA GLY A 623 13.25 -9.05 5.01
C GLY A 623 13.34 -8.80 6.50
N ARG A 624 13.48 -7.52 6.86
CA ARG A 624 13.56 -7.05 8.24
C ARG A 624 13.10 -5.61 8.36
N PHE A 625 12.73 -5.20 9.58
CA PHE A 625 12.44 -3.82 9.91
C PHE A 625 13.61 -3.21 10.67
N ASP A 626 13.84 -1.92 10.45
CA ASP A 626 14.71 -1.14 11.32
C ASP A 626 13.93 -0.53 12.51
N ASP A 627 14.66 0.15 13.42
CA ASP A 627 14.09 0.75 14.62
C ASP A 627 13.02 1.83 14.31
N ASP A 628 13.11 2.50 13.15
CA ASP A 628 12.12 3.47 12.68
C ASP A 628 10.94 2.81 11.94
N GLY A 629 10.97 1.49 11.76
CA GLY A 629 9.96 0.67 11.13
C GLY A 629 9.94 0.71 9.62
N PHE A 630 11.05 1.04 8.99
CA PHE A 630 11.23 0.85 7.57
C PHE A 630 11.53 -0.61 7.24
N LEU A 631 10.79 -1.14 6.28
CA LEU A 631 10.96 -2.51 5.80
C LEU A 631 12.03 -2.56 4.71
N SER A 632 12.98 -3.45 4.85
CA SER A 632 13.94 -3.81 3.81
C SER A 632 13.64 -5.21 3.30
N ILE A 633 13.51 -5.37 1.97
CA ILE A 633 13.33 -6.67 1.32
C ILE A 633 14.70 -7.17 0.87
N GLU A 634 15.05 -8.37 1.28
CA GLU A 634 16.32 -8.98 0.95
C GLU A 634 16.21 -9.94 -0.25
N GLY A 635 15.00 -10.47 -0.49
CA GLY A 635 14.70 -11.28 -1.67
C GLY A 635 13.55 -12.26 -1.42
N ARG A 636 13.24 -13.08 -2.41
CA ARG A 636 12.28 -14.18 -2.28
C ARG A 636 12.95 -15.43 -1.75
N LEU A 637 12.29 -16.20 -0.90
CA LEU A 637 12.79 -17.46 -0.37
C LEU A 637 13.24 -18.41 -1.49
N SER A 638 12.53 -18.45 -2.60
CA SER A 638 12.91 -19.21 -3.82
C SER A 638 14.14 -18.65 -4.55
N ARG A 639 14.68 -17.52 -4.13
CA ARG A 639 15.88 -16.83 -4.64
C ARG A 639 17.00 -16.81 -3.59
N PHE A 640 16.97 -17.77 -2.69
CA PHE A 640 18.06 -18.05 -1.76
C PHE A 640 18.53 -19.49 -1.93
N SER A 641 19.79 -19.71 -1.64
CA SER A 641 20.36 -21.05 -1.50
C SER A 641 20.86 -21.25 -0.10
N LYS A 642 20.55 -22.42 0.48
CA LYS A 642 21.03 -22.79 1.80
C LYS A 642 22.37 -23.55 1.67
N ILE A 643 23.48 -22.83 1.86
CA ILE A 643 24.82 -23.33 1.63
C ILE A 643 25.55 -23.47 2.97
N GLY A 644 25.84 -24.70 3.39
CA GLY A 644 26.51 -24.95 4.68
C GLY A 644 25.72 -24.37 5.87
N GLY A 645 24.39 -24.27 5.79
CA GLY A 645 23.52 -23.70 6.82
C GLY A 645 23.31 -22.22 6.72
N GLU A 646 24.02 -21.51 5.84
CA GLU A 646 23.85 -20.07 5.61
C GLU A 646 22.88 -19.81 4.44
N MET A 647 21.98 -18.84 4.62
CA MET A 647 21.02 -18.40 3.60
C MET A 647 21.65 -17.34 2.69
N VAL A 648 22.02 -17.73 1.47
CA VAL A 648 22.71 -16.87 0.50
C VAL A 648 21.71 -16.25 -0.48
N PRO A 649 21.51 -14.92 -0.47
CA PRO A 649 20.56 -14.24 -1.35
C PRO A 649 21.14 -14.10 -2.78
N HIS A 650 20.51 -14.74 -3.76
CA HIS A 650 20.95 -14.67 -5.17
C HIS A 650 21.05 -13.24 -5.69
N GLY A 651 20.05 -12.39 -5.39
CA GLY A 651 20.05 -11.00 -5.86
C GLY A 651 21.20 -10.14 -5.32
N THR A 652 21.68 -10.41 -4.10
CA THR A 652 22.86 -9.73 -3.54
C THR A 652 24.12 -10.15 -4.24
N VAL A 653 24.26 -11.44 -4.57
CA VAL A 653 25.39 -11.98 -5.34
C VAL A 653 25.37 -11.43 -6.77
N GLU A 654 24.19 -11.40 -7.41
CA GLU A 654 24.01 -10.80 -8.74
C GLU A 654 24.43 -9.32 -8.77
N GLN A 655 24.01 -8.54 -7.79
CA GLN A 655 24.38 -7.13 -7.69
C GLN A 655 25.89 -6.96 -7.50
N ALA A 656 26.50 -7.75 -6.60
CA ALA A 656 27.95 -7.69 -6.38
C ALA A 656 28.74 -8.02 -7.66
N ILE A 657 28.30 -9.01 -8.45
CA ILE A 657 28.91 -9.35 -9.73
C ILE A 657 28.72 -8.19 -10.72
N ALA A 658 27.50 -7.68 -10.87
CA ALA A 658 27.20 -6.58 -11.80
C ALA A 658 28.04 -5.33 -11.49
N ASP A 659 28.15 -4.93 -10.22
CA ASP A 659 28.93 -3.77 -9.78
C ASP A 659 30.45 -3.98 -10.00
N THR A 660 30.97 -5.16 -9.63
CA THR A 660 32.39 -5.49 -9.73
C THR A 660 32.88 -5.52 -11.18
N PHE A 661 32.05 -6.05 -12.08
CA PHE A 661 32.38 -6.20 -13.49
C PHE A 661 31.79 -5.11 -14.38
N LYS A 662 31.12 -4.11 -13.79
CA LYS A 662 30.48 -2.98 -14.50
C LYS A 662 29.60 -3.44 -15.66
N LEU A 663 28.81 -4.49 -15.42
CA LEU A 663 27.93 -5.06 -16.44
C LEU A 663 26.78 -4.08 -16.71
N ASP A 664 26.66 -3.65 -17.97
CA ASP A 664 25.56 -2.76 -18.37
C ASP A 664 24.27 -3.56 -18.54
N GLN A 665 23.31 -3.32 -17.68
CA GLN A 665 21.99 -3.97 -17.72
C GLN A 665 20.97 -3.21 -18.58
N ASN A 666 21.41 -2.21 -19.36
CA ASN A 666 20.50 -1.37 -20.16
C ASN A 666 19.81 -2.14 -21.30
N ASP A 667 20.42 -3.20 -21.82
CA ASP A 667 19.89 -4.03 -22.91
C ASP A 667 19.23 -5.32 -22.40
N GLY A 668 18.93 -5.43 -21.10
CA GLY A 668 18.32 -6.57 -20.43
C GLY A 668 19.25 -7.27 -19.43
N PRO A 669 18.77 -8.32 -18.73
CA PRO A 669 19.55 -9.03 -17.74
C PRO A 669 20.72 -9.77 -18.42
N GLN A 670 21.94 -9.52 -17.93
CA GLN A 670 23.17 -10.17 -18.43
C GLN A 670 23.64 -11.32 -17.54
N LEU A 671 23.07 -11.45 -16.36
CA LEU A 671 23.40 -12.50 -15.42
C LEU A 671 22.20 -12.90 -14.55
N VAL A 672 22.21 -14.11 -14.05
CA VAL A 672 21.31 -14.63 -13.02
C VAL A 672 22.02 -15.68 -12.19
N VAL A 673 21.83 -15.65 -10.89
CA VAL A 673 22.34 -16.65 -9.95
C VAL A 673 21.19 -17.57 -9.54
N THR A 674 21.47 -18.87 -9.48
CA THR A 674 20.52 -19.87 -8.99
C THR A 674 21.23 -20.95 -8.18
N GLY A 675 20.47 -21.70 -7.36
CA GLY A 675 21.00 -22.82 -6.58
C GLY A 675 20.77 -24.15 -7.30
N VAL A 676 21.71 -25.08 -7.12
CA VAL A 676 21.58 -26.48 -7.48
C VAL A 676 21.91 -27.35 -6.27
N PRO A 677 21.33 -28.55 -6.12
CA PRO A 677 21.66 -29.46 -5.02
C PRO A 677 23.17 -29.80 -4.99
N ASP A 678 23.76 -29.78 -3.80
CA ASP A 678 25.15 -30.17 -3.55
C ASP A 678 25.20 -31.16 -2.39
N ALA A 679 25.85 -32.31 -2.59
CA ALA A 679 25.87 -33.40 -1.64
C ALA A 679 26.59 -33.09 -0.30
N GLN A 680 27.52 -32.11 -0.28
CA GLN A 680 28.31 -31.76 0.90
C GLN A 680 27.79 -30.53 1.63
N LYS A 681 27.18 -29.57 0.89
CA LYS A 681 26.81 -28.25 1.43
C LYS A 681 25.31 -27.96 1.37
N GLY A 682 24.50 -28.92 0.91
CA GLY A 682 23.08 -28.79 0.67
C GLY A 682 22.81 -28.20 -0.70
N GLU A 683 23.30 -26.99 -0.99
CA GLU A 683 23.21 -26.34 -2.29
C GLU A 683 24.53 -25.68 -2.71
N SER A 684 24.68 -25.42 -4.00
CA SER A 684 25.80 -24.69 -4.61
C SER A 684 25.25 -23.64 -5.57
N LEU A 685 25.91 -22.46 -5.65
CA LEU A 685 25.51 -21.40 -6.54
C LEU A 685 26.03 -21.63 -7.96
N VAL A 686 25.14 -21.39 -8.93
CA VAL A 686 25.41 -21.38 -10.36
C VAL A 686 25.16 -19.96 -10.89
N LEU A 687 26.15 -19.39 -11.57
CA LEU A 687 26.00 -18.16 -12.33
C LEU A 687 25.67 -18.51 -13.79
N ILE A 688 24.54 -18.04 -14.30
CA ILE A 688 24.21 -18.06 -15.73
C ILE A 688 24.45 -16.65 -16.24
N THR A 689 25.26 -16.49 -17.28
CA THR A 689 25.64 -15.16 -17.78
C THR A 689 25.83 -15.15 -19.28
N SER A 690 25.54 -13.99 -19.92
CA SER A 690 25.94 -13.72 -21.29
C SER A 690 27.31 -13.07 -21.41
N ALA A 691 27.88 -12.59 -20.29
CA ALA A 691 29.22 -12.01 -20.23
C ALA A 691 30.31 -13.09 -20.18
N ASP A 692 31.52 -12.70 -20.58
CA ASP A 692 32.70 -13.61 -20.58
C ASP A 692 33.35 -13.61 -19.19
N LEU A 693 32.77 -14.39 -18.27
CA LEU A 693 33.21 -14.52 -16.88
C LEU A 693 33.64 -15.96 -16.61
N THR A 694 34.74 -16.12 -15.87
CA THR A 694 35.24 -17.42 -15.41
C THR A 694 35.23 -17.49 -13.89
N PHE A 695 35.23 -18.72 -13.33
CA PHE A 695 35.23 -18.91 -11.88
C PHE A 695 36.43 -18.25 -11.19
N ASP A 696 37.62 -18.38 -11.75
CA ASP A 696 38.83 -17.80 -11.15
C ASP A 696 38.76 -16.28 -11.10
N LEU A 697 38.29 -15.65 -12.17
CA LEU A 697 38.07 -14.21 -12.24
C LEU A 697 37.01 -13.73 -11.25
N LEU A 698 35.89 -14.48 -11.13
CA LEU A 698 34.86 -14.19 -10.13
C LEU A 698 35.40 -14.27 -8.72
N ARG A 699 36.12 -15.36 -8.39
CA ARG A 699 36.70 -15.57 -7.07
C ARG A 699 37.66 -14.45 -6.67
N GLU A 700 38.57 -14.09 -7.55
CA GLU A 700 39.57 -13.04 -7.29
C GLU A 700 38.89 -11.68 -7.04
N ARG A 701 38.05 -11.25 -7.98
CA ARG A 701 37.46 -9.90 -7.97
C ARG A 701 36.40 -9.72 -6.90
N LEU A 702 35.54 -10.73 -6.67
CA LEU A 702 34.48 -10.64 -5.65
C LEU A 702 35.07 -10.76 -4.23
N HIS A 703 36.15 -11.53 -4.05
CA HIS A 703 36.87 -11.55 -2.78
C HIS A 703 37.52 -10.18 -2.48
N ALA A 704 38.13 -9.55 -3.48
CA ALA A 704 38.65 -8.19 -3.35
C ALA A 704 37.55 -7.14 -3.09
N ALA A 705 36.34 -7.37 -3.55
CA ALA A 705 35.15 -6.55 -3.27
C ALA A 705 34.49 -6.86 -1.93
N GLY A 706 35.05 -7.81 -1.11
CA GLY A 706 34.56 -8.13 0.22
C GLY A 706 33.40 -9.13 0.26
N LEU A 707 33.06 -9.82 -0.84
CA LEU A 707 32.03 -10.84 -0.85
C LEU A 707 32.53 -12.10 -0.14
N PRO A 708 31.73 -12.72 0.78
CA PRO A 708 32.10 -13.95 1.44
C PRO A 708 32.40 -15.06 0.45
N ALA A 709 33.44 -15.86 0.70
CA ALA A 709 33.85 -16.92 -0.23
C ALA A 709 32.77 -17.98 -0.49
N LEU A 710 31.83 -18.16 0.44
CA LEU A 710 30.68 -19.05 0.34
C LEU A 710 29.66 -18.55 -0.68
N TRP A 711 29.61 -17.23 -0.92
CA TRP A 711 28.65 -16.56 -1.80
C TRP A 711 29.16 -16.47 -3.26
N VAL A 712 30.39 -16.87 -3.54
CA VAL A 712 30.94 -16.86 -4.90
C VAL A 712 30.42 -18.08 -5.67
N PRO A 713 29.68 -17.87 -6.81
CA PRO A 713 29.20 -18.97 -7.64
C PRO A 713 30.36 -19.82 -8.15
N ARG A 714 30.32 -21.14 -7.90
CA ARG A 714 31.39 -22.07 -8.30
C ARG A 714 31.26 -22.54 -9.74
N ILE A 715 30.03 -22.56 -10.24
CA ILE A 715 29.69 -23.01 -11.57
C ILE A 715 29.27 -21.80 -12.39
N VAL A 716 29.89 -21.62 -13.55
CA VAL A 716 29.57 -20.53 -14.48
C VAL A 716 29.07 -21.15 -15.78
N VAL A 717 27.82 -20.82 -16.13
CA VAL A 717 27.16 -21.27 -17.36
C VAL A 717 27.01 -20.09 -18.31
N ARG A 718 27.71 -20.13 -19.43
CA ARG A 718 27.58 -19.12 -20.47
C ARG A 718 26.39 -19.41 -21.37
N VAL A 719 25.59 -18.38 -21.65
CA VAL A 719 24.43 -18.40 -22.56
C VAL A 719 24.48 -17.21 -23.50
N GLU A 720 23.89 -17.29 -24.68
CA GLU A 720 23.80 -16.15 -25.60
C GLU A 720 22.88 -15.06 -25.03
N LYS A 721 21.79 -15.46 -24.39
CA LYS A 721 20.80 -14.55 -23.79
C LYS A 721 20.17 -15.18 -22.56
N ILE A 722 19.99 -14.38 -21.51
CA ILE A 722 19.29 -14.82 -20.30
C ILE A 722 17.79 -14.98 -20.60
N PRO A 723 17.16 -16.10 -20.21
CA PRO A 723 15.74 -16.33 -20.41
C PRO A 723 14.88 -15.30 -19.69
N VAL A 724 13.92 -14.69 -20.42
CA VAL A 724 12.96 -13.75 -19.88
C VAL A 724 11.53 -14.13 -20.29
N LEU A 725 10.58 -13.85 -19.40
CA LEU A 725 9.15 -13.99 -19.70
C LEU A 725 8.69 -12.91 -20.68
N GLY A 726 7.54 -13.07 -21.32
CA GLY A 726 6.93 -12.05 -22.18
C GLY A 726 6.65 -10.70 -21.49
N SER A 727 6.67 -10.66 -20.17
CA SER A 727 6.60 -9.44 -19.34
C SER A 727 7.95 -8.72 -19.16
N GLY A 728 9.05 -9.25 -19.71
CA GLY A 728 10.41 -8.73 -19.49
C GLY A 728 11.08 -9.19 -18.18
N LYS A 729 10.37 -9.90 -17.30
CA LYS A 729 10.95 -10.46 -16.07
C LYS A 729 11.74 -11.73 -16.35
N LEU A 730 12.74 -12.02 -15.51
CA LEU A 730 13.53 -13.25 -15.57
C LEU A 730 12.62 -14.50 -15.55
N ASP A 731 12.86 -15.43 -16.47
CA ASP A 731 12.27 -16.78 -16.42
C ASP A 731 13.14 -17.67 -15.54
N LEU A 732 12.90 -17.60 -14.23
CA LEU A 732 13.67 -18.34 -13.23
C LEU A 732 13.59 -19.85 -13.42
N LYS A 733 12.47 -20.36 -13.95
CA LYS A 733 12.30 -21.79 -14.18
C LYS A 733 13.19 -22.28 -15.33
N ALA A 734 13.21 -21.53 -16.44
CA ALA A 734 14.13 -21.81 -17.53
C ALA A 734 15.59 -21.70 -17.10
N CYS A 735 15.91 -20.70 -16.27
CA CYS A 735 17.26 -20.54 -15.70
C CYS A 735 17.63 -21.72 -14.80
N GLN A 736 16.74 -22.18 -13.91
CA GLN A 736 16.98 -23.38 -13.08
C GLN A 736 17.19 -24.65 -13.89
N GLN A 737 16.41 -24.82 -14.97
CA GLN A 737 16.60 -25.97 -15.89
C GLN A 737 17.96 -25.92 -16.61
N ILE A 738 18.39 -24.75 -17.05
CA ILE A 738 19.73 -24.55 -17.65
C ILE A 738 20.83 -24.89 -16.62
N ALA A 739 20.68 -24.42 -15.37
CA ALA A 739 21.63 -24.75 -14.32
C ALA A 739 21.69 -26.26 -14.06
N ALA A 740 20.54 -26.92 -13.86
CA ALA A 740 20.45 -28.34 -13.58
C ALA A 740 20.94 -29.25 -14.72
N THR A 741 20.90 -28.80 -15.99
CA THR A 741 21.37 -29.59 -17.15
C THR A 741 22.86 -29.45 -17.42
N LYS A 742 23.52 -28.42 -16.88
CA LYS A 742 24.95 -28.15 -17.11
C LYS A 742 25.83 -28.34 -15.88
N THR A 743 25.23 -28.78 -14.75
CA THR A 743 25.91 -29.25 -13.53
C THR A 743 25.86 -30.76 -13.43
#